data_e911a6496f64e85fe2a6dd9496443285
#
_entry.id   e911a6496f64e85fe2a6dd9496443285
#
_cell.length_a   1.000
_cell.length_b   1.000
_cell.length_c   1.000
_cell.angle_alpha   90.00
_cell.angle_beta   90.00
_cell.angle_gamma   90.00
#
_symmetry.space_group_name_H-M   'P 1'
#
loop_
_entity.id
_entity.type
_entity.pdbx_description
1 polymer ?
#
loop_
_entity_poly.entity_id
_entity_poly.type
_entity_poly.pdbx_seq_one_letter_code
_entity_poly.pdbx_strand_id
1 'polypeptide(L)'
;MKHTSLFLAAILFFFIGSGSFAQINNRNEPYSDDPAAREEYEFTRLRDPKTNEIPPGIAQKEFEFASKLPKHNPFGRSIDAPIAFDWQPMGPANQSGRIQAIGIDIINESNMLAGSASGGVWRSIDAGLSWAKVTLPNDEQSVSAIVQDTRKGKENTWYYSTGELLSTTGRRETSNIRTHSWGNGIYKSTDNGASWNPLPATVTTSKHTAAVNFTGIWNLALDPKNIEQDIIYAACYGGIMRSSDGGATWANVLGSDSAKCFNSEIVRGSGGTLYAAIGSAYDGTVTPHQGVWRSIDGSQWTNISGSTLPKLIRRSRLALSESNDNILYFLTETPPEWKFADTEFVTQNSLSKYSYLSGDGSGTAGKWEARTPPYNYDVTSYYKSLGGYALVLAVHPDDPNQVFVGGTNLYYSANGFLNSSSFIKIGGYPYTMQPGTLHPDMHSMLFSRTNHSTLFVGNDGGVDKLDDFIANDNTWISFNNGLSSAQVYHSSLDRGTQGSNFILSGLQDNSTYATQSGVSTDPWFVVSGGDGMTTGVVNGGAQLFGSWQGGNIECYYNDGQYISYIGRLPPPSNQSVSTFFTNYILSPNLGSELYEAETDHLWRFDNISALPSQSGNIVPNWTELTLVADTLHPLNGFITTFGISANIGDRLFFGTNIGKVYEVDNAISPFPTLKDISGSSFPQNGFAAGIEVDPDDSKHAIVVFSNYHVQSLFRTTDDGEHWDAIGGNLEDLPDGAGSGPSVRCAKILHTSNGTIYYVGTSVGLYSTTKINGSQTIWTQEAPTTIGNLIVESLDARQSDGRVIVSTQGGGVFKNIPVNAVANSEAAEQFLQLEQNYPNPFSAGSNIRFTLAKRSEVIIEMYTAIGERISNAADAFFETGSHTIELSGQNLSAGNYFLRAKAGDAVSTKMITIVK
;
A
#
# COMPACT_ATOMS: atom_id res chain seq x y z
N MET A 1 -52.81 9.44 42.96
CA MET A 1 -53.14 8.15 42.34
C MET A 1 -53.07 8.30 40.85
N LYS A 2 -51.98 7.79 40.31
CA LYS A 2 -51.75 7.12 39.00
C LYS A 2 -50.26 7.04 38.81
N HIS A 3 -49.76 5.85 38.96
CA HIS A 3 -48.36 5.48 38.69
C HIS A 3 -48.11 5.49 37.19
N THR A 4 -47.06 6.11 36.78
CA THR A 4 -46.47 5.93 35.44
C THR A 4 -45.07 5.38 35.61
N SER A 5 -44.88 4.13 35.26
CA SER A 5 -43.61 3.39 35.34
C SER A 5 -42.72 3.84 34.19
N LEU A 6 -41.58 4.44 34.47
CA LEU A 6 -40.48 4.62 33.50
C LEU A 6 -39.68 3.32 33.42
N PHE A 7 -39.67 2.70 32.27
CA PHE A 7 -38.68 1.66 31.92
C PHE A 7 -37.35 2.33 31.61
N LEU A 8 -36.41 2.19 32.53
CA LEU A 8 -34.99 2.50 32.27
C LEU A 8 -34.37 1.26 31.62
N ALA A 9 -34.09 1.34 30.31
CA ALA A 9 -33.24 0.37 29.65
C ALA A 9 -31.79 0.68 30.02
N ALA A 10 -31.18 -0.11 30.89
CA ALA A 10 -29.76 -0.07 31.19
C ALA A 10 -29.02 -0.72 30.02
N ILE A 11 -28.41 0.12 29.16
CA ILE A 11 -27.41 -0.31 28.17
C ILE A 11 -26.13 -0.56 28.96
N LEU A 12 -25.80 -1.85 29.17
CA LEU A 12 -24.51 -2.26 29.72
C LEU A 12 -23.44 -2.06 28.64
N PHE A 13 -22.72 -0.97 28.71
CA PHE A 13 -21.45 -0.85 27.99
C PHE A 13 -20.42 -1.75 28.68
N PHE A 14 -20.06 -2.83 28.03
CA PHE A 14 -18.83 -3.54 28.35
C PHE A 14 -17.67 -2.65 27.91
N PHE A 15 -17.02 -1.99 28.84
CA PHE A 15 -15.68 -1.47 28.69
C PHE A 15 -14.73 -2.66 28.57
N ILE A 16 -14.42 -3.08 27.34
CA ILE A 16 -13.23 -3.85 27.05
C ILE A 16 -12.07 -2.88 27.21
N GLY A 17 -11.10 -3.25 28.05
CA GLY A 17 -10.01 -2.40 28.48
C GLY A 17 -9.36 -1.62 27.36
N SER A 18 -9.46 -0.31 27.43
CA SER A 18 -8.70 0.63 26.64
C SER A 18 -7.22 0.44 26.93
N GLY A 19 -6.49 -0.16 25.98
CA GLY A 19 -5.04 -0.08 25.96
C GLY A 19 -4.65 1.40 26.07
N SER A 20 -3.79 1.71 27.01
CA SER A 20 -3.39 3.08 27.28
C SER A 20 -2.60 3.65 26.10
N PHE A 21 -3.11 4.71 25.53
CA PHE A 21 -2.47 5.45 24.45
C PHE A 21 -1.20 6.14 24.97
N ALA A 22 -0.11 6.03 24.21
CA ALA A 22 1.03 6.90 24.40
C ALA A 22 0.54 8.35 24.34
N GLN A 23 0.89 9.19 25.32
CA GLN A 23 0.64 10.62 25.23
C GLN A 23 1.54 11.18 24.12
N ILE A 24 0.99 11.29 22.92
CA ILE A 24 1.63 12.03 21.84
C ILE A 24 1.59 13.50 22.23
N ASN A 25 2.71 14.06 22.66
CA ASN A 25 2.82 15.48 22.85
C ASN A 25 2.67 16.15 21.49
N ASN A 26 1.63 16.99 21.34
CA ASN A 26 1.44 17.87 20.18
C ASN A 26 2.69 18.74 20.03
N ARG A 27 3.63 18.31 19.18
CA ARG A 27 4.74 19.15 18.77
C ARG A 27 4.38 19.74 17.41
N ASN A 28 4.32 21.06 17.36
CA ASN A 28 4.40 21.83 16.13
C ASN A 28 5.84 21.68 15.60
N GLU A 29 6.13 20.57 14.93
CA GLU A 29 7.39 20.43 14.23
C GLU A 29 7.28 21.14 12.89
N PRO A 30 8.24 21.98 12.53
CA PRO A 30 8.29 22.62 11.22
C PRO A 30 8.85 21.62 10.20
N TYR A 31 8.10 20.57 9.88
CA TYR A 31 8.50 19.62 8.88
C TYR A 31 7.90 19.98 7.54
N SER A 32 8.75 20.26 6.58
CA SER A 32 8.37 20.16 5.19
C SER A 32 8.60 18.70 4.78
N ASP A 33 7.52 17.98 4.54
CA ASP A 33 7.57 16.79 3.70
C ASP A 33 8.38 17.15 2.44
N ASP A 34 9.40 16.34 2.10
CA ASP A 34 10.20 16.53 0.88
C ASP A 34 9.90 15.41 -0.14
N PRO A 35 8.81 15.56 -0.88
CA PRO A 35 8.40 14.58 -1.88
C PRO A 35 9.39 14.42 -3.02
N ALA A 36 10.20 15.44 -3.27
CA ALA A 36 11.22 15.39 -4.30
C ALA A 36 12.39 14.49 -3.90
N ALA A 37 12.80 14.55 -2.64
CA ALA A 37 13.83 13.66 -2.10
C ALA A 37 13.35 12.21 -2.11
N ARG A 38 12.07 11.96 -1.82
CA ARG A 38 11.45 10.63 -1.92
C ARG A 38 11.46 10.11 -3.37
N GLU A 39 11.02 10.93 -4.33
CA GLU A 39 11.04 10.54 -5.75
C GLU A 39 12.46 10.20 -6.21
N GLU A 40 13.46 10.99 -5.83
CA GLU A 40 14.85 10.75 -6.19
C GLU A 40 15.39 9.46 -5.54
N TYR A 41 15.03 9.18 -4.29
CA TYR A 41 15.38 7.95 -3.61
C TYR A 41 14.79 6.74 -4.34
N GLU A 42 13.48 6.73 -4.62
CA GLU A 42 12.80 5.64 -5.33
C GLU A 42 13.33 5.48 -6.76
N PHE A 43 13.56 6.58 -7.47
CA PHE A 43 14.14 6.55 -8.80
C PHE A 43 15.55 5.94 -8.79
N THR A 44 16.40 6.38 -7.87
CA THR A 44 17.82 5.95 -7.81
C THR A 44 17.92 4.45 -7.52
N ARG A 45 17.05 3.92 -6.67
CA ARG A 45 17.06 2.50 -6.32
C ARG A 45 16.47 1.58 -7.40
N LEU A 46 15.69 2.12 -8.36
CA LEU A 46 14.98 1.33 -9.37
C LEU A 46 15.52 1.49 -10.78
N ARG A 47 16.09 2.64 -11.11
CA ARG A 47 16.59 2.93 -12.46
C ARG A 47 17.60 1.88 -12.93
N ASP A 48 17.65 1.61 -14.21
CA ASP A 48 18.79 0.95 -14.83
C ASP A 48 20.02 1.88 -14.74
N PRO A 49 21.10 1.50 -14.06
CA PRO A 49 22.27 2.36 -13.87
C PRO A 49 22.99 2.73 -15.17
N LYS A 50 22.81 1.94 -16.25
CA LYS A 50 23.44 2.17 -17.55
C LYS A 50 22.73 3.25 -18.36
N THR A 51 21.37 3.26 -18.31
CA THR A 51 20.56 4.21 -19.08
C THR A 51 20.11 5.40 -18.26
N ASN A 52 20.15 5.30 -16.93
CA ASN A 52 19.59 6.27 -15.98
C ASN A 52 18.07 6.47 -16.16
N GLU A 53 17.35 5.40 -16.48
CA GLU A 53 15.90 5.40 -16.67
C GLU A 53 15.28 4.16 -16.00
N ILE A 54 14.05 4.25 -15.49
CA ILE A 54 13.28 3.06 -15.16
C ILE A 54 12.82 2.43 -16.48
N PRO A 55 13.11 1.14 -16.75
CA PRO A 55 12.82 0.55 -18.05
C PRO A 55 11.32 0.62 -18.40
N PRO A 56 10.93 1.11 -19.57
CA PRO A 56 9.53 1.24 -19.94
C PRO A 56 8.77 -0.09 -19.91
N GLY A 57 7.63 -0.10 -19.23
CA GLY A 57 6.77 -1.28 -19.12
C GLY A 57 7.38 -2.42 -18.30
N ILE A 58 8.37 -2.13 -17.45
CA ILE A 58 9.03 -3.16 -16.63
C ILE A 58 8.05 -3.84 -15.66
N ALA A 59 7.13 -3.10 -15.05
CA ALA A 59 6.16 -3.69 -14.14
C ALA A 59 5.33 -4.81 -14.78
N GLN A 60 4.86 -4.60 -16.02
CA GLN A 60 4.12 -5.63 -16.77
C GLN A 60 5.01 -6.83 -17.14
N LYS A 61 6.26 -6.56 -17.53
CA LYS A 61 7.22 -7.60 -17.92
C LYS A 61 7.62 -8.46 -16.72
N GLU A 62 7.89 -7.86 -15.57
CA GLU A 62 8.24 -8.61 -14.36
C GLU A 62 7.06 -9.43 -13.82
N PHE A 63 5.82 -8.96 -13.93
CA PHE A 63 4.62 -9.77 -13.62
C PHE A 63 4.51 -11.00 -14.52
N GLU A 64 4.70 -10.81 -15.85
CA GLU A 64 4.70 -11.93 -16.79
C GLU A 64 5.84 -12.89 -16.51
N PHE A 65 7.03 -12.39 -16.19
CA PHE A 65 8.18 -13.19 -15.84
C PHE A 65 7.92 -14.00 -14.55
N ALA A 66 7.45 -13.34 -13.47
CA ALA A 66 7.14 -13.96 -12.19
C ALA A 66 6.06 -15.05 -12.30
N SER A 67 5.14 -14.92 -13.25
CA SER A 67 4.10 -15.94 -13.49
C SER A 67 4.68 -17.31 -13.87
N LYS A 68 5.88 -17.35 -14.44
CA LYS A 68 6.60 -18.55 -14.90
C LYS A 68 7.52 -19.14 -13.83
N LEU A 69 7.81 -18.41 -12.76
CA LEU A 69 8.68 -18.86 -11.70
C LEU A 69 8.03 -19.97 -10.86
N PRO A 70 8.81 -20.89 -10.29
CA PRO A 70 8.31 -21.91 -9.39
C PRO A 70 7.55 -21.29 -8.23
N LYS A 71 6.45 -21.96 -7.83
CA LYS A 71 5.61 -21.53 -6.71
C LYS A 71 5.49 -22.66 -5.70
N HIS A 72 5.57 -22.33 -4.42
CA HIS A 72 5.25 -23.28 -3.38
C HIS A 72 3.78 -23.71 -3.51
N ASN A 73 3.58 -25.03 -3.56
CA ASN A 73 2.26 -25.61 -3.51
C ASN A 73 1.86 -25.83 -2.04
N PRO A 74 0.92 -25.09 -1.49
CA PRO A 74 0.50 -25.25 -0.09
C PRO A 74 -0.12 -26.63 0.18
N PHE A 75 -0.48 -27.39 -0.89
CA PHE A 75 -1.12 -28.72 -0.81
C PHE A 75 -0.21 -29.87 -1.29
N GLY A 76 1.02 -29.57 -1.78
CA GLY A 76 1.91 -30.56 -2.38
C GLY A 76 3.15 -30.76 -1.55
N ARG A 77 3.32 -31.94 -0.89
CA ARG A 77 4.60 -32.33 -0.30
C ARG A 77 5.44 -33.04 -1.35
N SER A 78 6.55 -32.45 -1.74
CA SER A 78 7.71 -33.18 -2.21
C SER A 78 8.55 -33.56 -1.00
N ILE A 79 9.06 -34.78 -0.93
CA ILE A 79 9.97 -35.26 0.15
C ILE A 79 11.26 -34.40 0.18
N ASP A 80 11.58 -33.74 -0.91
CA ASP A 80 12.73 -32.84 -1.09
C ASP A 80 12.38 -31.36 -1.07
N ALA A 81 11.12 -30.97 -0.78
CA ALA A 81 10.74 -29.56 -0.71
C ALA A 81 11.18 -28.97 0.62
N PRO A 82 11.75 -27.77 0.62
CA PRO A 82 11.98 -27.02 1.85
C PRO A 82 10.67 -26.85 2.63
N ILE A 83 10.81 -26.65 3.93
CA ILE A 83 9.70 -26.48 4.85
C ILE A 83 8.78 -25.39 4.30
N ALA A 84 7.59 -25.75 3.82
CA ALA A 84 6.58 -24.79 3.44
C ALA A 84 6.03 -24.15 4.70
N PHE A 85 6.21 -22.85 4.87
CA PHE A 85 5.55 -22.11 5.92
C PHE A 85 4.18 -21.66 5.44
N ASP A 86 3.19 -21.74 6.32
CA ASP A 86 1.94 -21.01 6.13
C ASP A 86 2.16 -19.54 6.53
N TRP A 87 1.69 -18.62 5.72
CA TRP A 87 1.88 -17.18 5.92
C TRP A 87 0.54 -16.52 6.27
N GLN A 88 0.55 -15.76 7.35
CA GLN A 88 -0.65 -15.09 7.85
C GLN A 88 -0.46 -13.57 7.86
N PRO A 89 -1.50 -12.79 7.43
CA PRO A 89 -1.49 -11.35 7.62
C PRO A 89 -1.49 -11.03 9.12
N MET A 90 -0.79 -9.96 9.48
CA MET A 90 -0.73 -9.45 10.86
C MET A 90 -1.37 -8.07 11.01
N GLY A 91 -1.65 -7.41 9.93
CA GLY A 91 -2.16 -6.04 9.93
C GLY A 91 -1.08 -4.99 9.62
N PRO A 92 -1.29 -3.74 10.06
CA PRO A 92 -2.33 -3.26 10.98
C PRO A 92 -3.75 -3.37 10.40
N ALA A 93 -4.73 -3.77 11.24
CA ALA A 93 -6.13 -3.90 10.82
C ALA A 93 -6.92 -2.59 10.99
N ASN A 94 -6.42 -1.66 11.79
CA ASN A 94 -7.04 -0.37 12.12
C ASN A 94 -6.37 0.83 11.46
N GLN A 95 -5.31 0.61 10.67
CA GLN A 95 -4.63 1.62 9.88
C GLN A 95 -4.44 1.11 8.46
N SER A 96 -4.95 1.86 7.51
CA SER A 96 -4.82 1.55 6.10
C SER A 96 -3.62 2.29 5.48
N GLY A 97 -3.43 2.12 4.19
CA GLY A 97 -2.60 2.96 3.34
C GLY A 97 -3.48 3.76 2.39
N ARG A 98 -2.86 4.34 1.39
CA ARG A 98 -3.49 5.24 0.42
C ARG A 98 -4.66 4.62 -0.32
N ILE A 99 -5.82 5.28 -0.24
CA ILE A 99 -7.04 4.94 -0.97
C ILE A 99 -7.31 5.96 -2.07
N GLN A 100 -7.14 5.54 -3.33
CA GLN A 100 -7.30 6.37 -4.53
C GLN A 100 -8.75 6.46 -5.00
N ALA A 101 -9.55 5.44 -4.74
CA ALA A 101 -10.92 5.37 -5.22
C ALA A 101 -11.87 4.76 -4.20
N ILE A 102 -13.08 5.29 -4.14
CA ILE A 102 -14.19 4.73 -3.35
C ILE A 102 -15.38 4.51 -4.30
N GLY A 103 -16.11 3.42 -4.12
CA GLY A 103 -17.39 3.16 -4.77
C GLY A 103 -18.45 2.86 -3.74
N ILE A 104 -19.63 3.44 -3.89
CA ILE A 104 -20.82 3.16 -3.06
C ILE A 104 -21.90 2.64 -4.00
N ASP A 105 -22.46 1.47 -3.69
CA ASP A 105 -23.49 0.81 -4.50
C ASP A 105 -24.76 1.66 -4.55
N ILE A 106 -25.23 1.94 -5.77
CA ILE A 106 -26.42 2.78 -5.99
C ILE A 106 -27.73 2.14 -5.51
N ILE A 107 -27.74 0.83 -5.27
CA ILE A 107 -28.93 0.10 -4.78
C ILE A 107 -28.84 -0.16 -3.28
N ASN A 108 -27.65 -0.46 -2.78
CA ASN A 108 -27.43 -0.81 -1.39
C ASN A 108 -26.13 -0.23 -0.85
N GLU A 109 -26.19 0.89 -0.15
CA GLU A 109 -25.03 1.57 0.42
C GLU A 109 -24.24 0.75 1.42
N SER A 110 -24.78 -0.37 1.93
CA SER A 110 -23.99 -1.30 2.74
C SER A 110 -22.88 -1.95 1.93
N ASN A 111 -22.98 -1.98 0.60
CA ASN A 111 -21.94 -2.50 -0.27
C ASN A 111 -21.08 -1.35 -0.77
N MET A 112 -19.83 -1.33 -0.34
CA MET A 112 -18.83 -0.32 -0.69
C MET A 112 -17.57 -0.99 -1.22
N LEU A 113 -16.85 -0.28 -2.08
CA LEU A 113 -15.55 -0.66 -2.60
C LEU A 113 -14.52 0.42 -2.29
N ALA A 114 -13.33 0.01 -1.91
CA ALA A 114 -12.17 0.89 -1.72
C ALA A 114 -11.01 0.38 -2.57
N GLY A 115 -10.45 1.25 -3.41
CA GLY A 115 -9.31 0.96 -4.27
C GLY A 115 -8.04 1.56 -3.70
N SER A 116 -7.11 0.69 -3.28
CA SER A 116 -5.81 1.09 -2.75
C SER A 116 -4.81 1.33 -3.87
N ALA A 117 -3.90 2.28 -3.66
CA ALA A 117 -2.79 2.57 -4.58
C ALA A 117 -1.85 1.37 -4.81
N SER A 118 -1.77 0.45 -3.85
CA SER A 118 -0.86 -0.71 -3.90
C SER A 118 -1.43 -1.99 -3.26
N GLY A 119 -2.64 -1.91 -2.66
CA GLY A 119 -3.26 -3.01 -1.91
C GLY A 119 -4.45 -3.67 -2.59
N GLY A 120 -4.77 -3.29 -3.85
CA GLY A 120 -5.90 -3.86 -4.60
C GLY A 120 -7.26 -3.28 -4.20
N VAL A 121 -8.33 -4.00 -4.55
CA VAL A 121 -9.71 -3.63 -4.22
C VAL A 121 -10.16 -4.34 -2.96
N TRP A 122 -10.76 -3.58 -2.06
CA TRP A 122 -11.38 -4.03 -0.83
C TRP A 122 -12.88 -3.80 -0.89
N ARG A 123 -13.64 -4.71 -0.35
CA ARG A 123 -15.10 -4.65 -0.34
C ARG A 123 -15.64 -4.71 1.08
N SER A 124 -16.56 -3.82 1.37
CA SER A 124 -17.41 -3.86 2.55
C SER A 124 -18.84 -4.25 2.16
N ILE A 125 -19.53 -4.97 3.03
CA ILE A 125 -20.96 -5.31 2.89
C ILE A 125 -21.79 -4.82 4.09
N ASP A 126 -21.16 -4.03 4.95
CA ASP A 126 -21.72 -3.50 6.20
C ASP A 126 -21.51 -1.98 6.32
N ALA A 127 -21.60 -1.27 5.17
CA ALA A 127 -21.47 0.19 5.06
C ALA A 127 -20.10 0.74 5.52
N GLY A 128 -19.01 0.00 5.29
CA GLY A 128 -17.65 0.41 5.63
C GLY A 128 -17.22 0.05 7.04
N LEU A 129 -18.04 -0.63 7.82
CA LEU A 129 -17.67 -1.04 9.19
C LEU A 129 -16.59 -2.12 9.21
N SER A 130 -16.51 -2.94 8.16
CA SER A 130 -15.42 -3.89 7.95
C SER A 130 -15.14 -4.10 6.46
N TRP A 131 -13.90 -4.49 6.15
CA TRP A 131 -13.44 -4.66 4.78
C TRP A 131 -12.77 -6.02 4.57
N ALA A 132 -12.96 -6.57 3.38
CA ALA A 132 -12.27 -7.77 2.91
C ALA A 132 -11.67 -7.52 1.53
N LYS A 133 -10.44 -7.99 1.30
CA LYS A 133 -9.78 -7.90 0.01
C LYS A 133 -10.48 -8.82 -1.02
N VAL A 134 -10.77 -8.29 -2.22
CA VAL A 134 -11.47 -9.01 -3.28
C VAL A 134 -10.66 -9.17 -4.57
N THR A 135 -9.51 -8.51 -4.70
CA THR A 135 -8.54 -8.80 -5.75
C THR A 135 -7.71 -10.02 -5.39
N LEU A 136 -7.38 -10.82 -6.38
CA LEU A 136 -6.50 -11.97 -6.17
C LEU A 136 -5.06 -11.51 -5.89
N PRO A 137 -4.28 -12.27 -5.11
CA PRO A 137 -2.90 -11.90 -4.80
C PRO A 137 -1.99 -11.69 -6.01
N ASN A 138 -2.31 -12.32 -7.13
CA ASN A 138 -1.55 -12.21 -8.39
C ASN A 138 -2.16 -11.24 -9.40
N ASP A 139 -3.25 -10.54 -9.05
CA ASP A 139 -3.80 -9.45 -9.87
C ASP A 139 -2.95 -8.18 -9.71
N GLU A 140 -3.20 -7.20 -10.58
CA GLU A 140 -2.63 -5.86 -10.41
C GLU A 140 -3.24 -5.19 -9.17
N GLN A 141 -2.38 -4.72 -8.26
CA GLN A 141 -2.77 -4.20 -6.96
C GLN A 141 -2.90 -2.66 -6.92
N SER A 142 -2.45 -1.96 -7.97
CA SER A 142 -2.52 -0.49 -8.02
C SER A 142 -3.85 -0.04 -8.62
N VAL A 143 -4.79 0.39 -7.79
CA VAL A 143 -6.12 0.83 -8.22
C VAL A 143 -6.17 2.34 -8.32
N SER A 144 -6.65 2.88 -9.45
CA SER A 144 -6.72 4.33 -9.70
C SER A 144 -8.15 4.89 -9.76
N ALA A 145 -9.13 4.10 -10.21
CA ALA A 145 -10.54 4.51 -10.22
C ALA A 145 -11.46 3.30 -10.09
N ILE A 146 -12.66 3.51 -9.57
CA ILE A 146 -13.74 2.52 -9.46
C ILE A 146 -15.04 3.16 -9.93
N VAL A 147 -15.78 2.49 -10.83
CA VAL A 147 -17.07 2.97 -11.32
C VAL A 147 -18.10 1.85 -11.40
N GLN A 148 -19.36 2.16 -11.10
CA GLN A 148 -20.50 1.25 -11.20
C GLN A 148 -21.33 1.54 -12.46
N ASP A 149 -21.84 0.49 -13.09
CA ASP A 149 -22.82 0.62 -14.16
C ASP A 149 -24.20 0.93 -13.56
N THR A 150 -24.69 2.14 -13.83
CA THR A 150 -25.95 2.63 -13.26
C THR A 150 -27.19 2.26 -14.09
N ARG A 151 -27.04 1.49 -15.16
CA ARG A 151 -28.15 1.03 -16.00
C ARG A 151 -28.99 -0.02 -15.26
N LYS A 152 -30.30 0.09 -15.40
CA LYS A 152 -31.24 -0.85 -14.79
C LYS A 152 -30.93 -2.30 -15.22
N GLY A 153 -30.71 -3.17 -14.25
CA GLY A 153 -30.35 -4.58 -14.44
C GLY A 153 -28.86 -4.84 -14.67
N LYS A 154 -28.03 -3.80 -14.59
CA LYS A 154 -26.57 -3.87 -14.70
C LYS A 154 -25.85 -3.40 -13.42
N GLU A 155 -26.58 -3.10 -12.38
CA GLU A 155 -26.08 -2.47 -11.15
C GLU A 155 -25.04 -3.33 -10.43
N ASN A 156 -25.04 -4.64 -10.68
CA ASN A 156 -23.98 -5.55 -10.19
C ASN A 156 -22.67 -5.48 -10.99
N THR A 157 -22.63 -4.65 -12.05
CA THR A 157 -21.44 -4.51 -12.90
C THR A 157 -20.60 -3.33 -12.43
N TRP A 158 -19.34 -3.61 -12.14
CA TRP A 158 -18.37 -2.62 -11.74
C TRP A 158 -17.11 -2.73 -12.59
N TYR A 159 -16.38 -1.63 -12.67
CA TYR A 159 -15.07 -1.59 -13.30
C TYR A 159 -14.09 -0.90 -12.36
N TYR A 160 -12.85 -1.41 -12.31
CA TYR A 160 -11.74 -0.63 -11.76
C TYR A 160 -10.62 -0.53 -12.78
N SER A 161 -9.87 0.57 -12.69
CA SER A 161 -8.67 0.82 -13.48
C SER A 161 -7.43 0.81 -12.61
N THR A 162 -6.26 0.68 -13.26
CA THR A 162 -5.00 0.49 -12.59
C THR A 162 -3.95 1.52 -13.01
N GLY A 163 -2.92 1.68 -12.14
CA GLY A 163 -1.76 2.52 -12.34
C GLY A 163 -1.88 3.90 -11.67
N GLU A 164 -1.02 4.14 -10.69
CA GLU A 164 -0.88 5.42 -10.03
C GLU A 164 0.21 6.24 -10.71
N LEU A 165 -0.16 7.13 -11.63
CA LEU A 165 0.79 7.94 -12.41
C LEU A 165 1.47 9.05 -11.61
N LEU A 166 0.91 9.44 -10.45
CA LEU A 166 1.49 10.35 -9.48
C LEU A 166 1.60 9.64 -8.14
N SER A 167 2.52 8.71 -8.02
CA SER A 167 2.76 7.95 -6.79
C SER A 167 3.60 8.71 -5.77
N THR A 168 4.20 9.83 -6.18
CA THR A 168 5.02 10.70 -5.35
C THR A 168 4.76 12.16 -5.69
N THR A 169 5.06 13.04 -4.76
CA THR A 169 4.75 14.47 -4.80
C THR A 169 5.97 15.30 -5.21
N GLY A 170 6.73 14.92 -6.22
CA GLY A 170 7.99 15.59 -6.60
C GLY A 170 7.85 16.70 -7.62
N ARG A 171 8.84 17.60 -7.65
CA ARG A 171 9.09 18.52 -8.77
C ARG A 171 9.51 17.71 -9.99
N ARG A 172 8.75 17.81 -11.06
CA ARG A 172 9.09 17.17 -12.31
C ARG A 172 9.52 18.21 -13.33
N GLU A 173 10.81 18.32 -13.51
CA GLU A 173 11.41 19.15 -14.57
C GLU A 173 11.67 18.33 -15.85
N THR A 174 11.41 17.02 -15.82
CA THR A 174 11.67 16.10 -16.91
C THR A 174 10.40 15.56 -17.54
N SER A 175 10.44 15.24 -18.83
CA SER A 175 9.34 14.69 -19.61
C SER A 175 8.99 13.23 -19.25
N ASN A 176 9.78 12.59 -18.41
CA ASN A 176 9.63 11.17 -18.10
C ASN A 176 8.78 10.96 -16.85
N ILE A 177 7.85 10.00 -16.93
CA ILE A 177 7.09 9.53 -15.79
C ILE A 177 8.04 8.71 -14.91
N ARG A 178 8.17 9.09 -13.64
CA ARG A 178 8.99 8.40 -12.65
C ARG A 178 8.18 7.58 -11.67
N THR A 179 6.92 7.25 -12.01
CA THR A 179 6.12 6.38 -11.13
C THR A 179 6.69 4.97 -11.09
N HIS A 180 6.66 4.38 -9.92
CA HIS A 180 6.92 2.96 -9.69
C HIS A 180 5.65 2.11 -9.64
N SER A 181 4.47 2.75 -9.69
CA SER A 181 3.15 2.12 -9.58
C SER A 181 2.43 2.10 -10.93
N TRP A 182 3.09 1.57 -11.96
CA TRP A 182 2.45 1.33 -13.25
C TRP A 182 1.36 0.27 -13.12
N GLY A 183 0.25 0.48 -13.83
CA GLY A 183 -0.86 -0.45 -13.87
C GLY A 183 -0.82 -1.41 -15.07
N ASN A 184 -1.80 -2.31 -15.08
CA ASN A 184 -2.04 -3.27 -16.14
C ASN A 184 -3.54 -3.36 -16.45
N GLY A 185 -4.09 -2.30 -17.04
CA GLY A 185 -5.39 -2.30 -17.65
C GLY A 185 -6.60 -2.03 -16.74
N ILE A 186 -7.74 -2.55 -17.19
CA ILE A 186 -9.06 -2.39 -16.59
C ILE A 186 -9.62 -3.77 -16.23
N TYR A 187 -10.25 -3.87 -15.08
CA TYR A 187 -10.91 -5.08 -14.58
C TYR A 187 -12.40 -4.87 -14.45
N LYS A 188 -13.17 -5.92 -14.72
CA LYS A 188 -14.63 -5.93 -14.66
C LYS A 188 -15.12 -6.95 -13.63
N SER A 189 -16.09 -6.54 -12.82
CA SER A 189 -16.93 -7.41 -11.98
C SER A 189 -18.35 -7.45 -12.53
N THR A 190 -19.04 -8.57 -12.36
CA THR A 190 -20.48 -8.74 -12.65
C THR A 190 -21.26 -9.27 -11.46
N ASP A 191 -20.61 -9.35 -10.30
CA ASP A 191 -21.14 -9.91 -9.05
C ASP A 191 -21.05 -8.92 -7.89
N ASN A 192 -21.25 -7.64 -8.23
CA ASN A 192 -21.24 -6.55 -7.27
C ASN A 192 -19.90 -6.38 -6.54
N GLY A 193 -18.79 -6.51 -7.27
CA GLY A 193 -17.43 -6.29 -6.75
C GLY A 193 -16.87 -7.47 -5.96
N ALA A 194 -17.53 -8.63 -5.95
CA ALA A 194 -17.04 -9.80 -5.20
C ALA A 194 -15.89 -10.51 -5.89
N SER A 195 -15.86 -10.49 -7.23
CA SER A 195 -14.76 -11.02 -8.02
C SER A 195 -14.51 -10.17 -9.26
N TRP A 196 -13.30 -10.26 -9.81
CA TRP A 196 -12.82 -9.40 -10.87
C TRP A 196 -12.13 -10.19 -11.98
N ASN A 197 -12.34 -9.76 -13.22
CA ASN A 197 -11.67 -10.30 -14.38
C ASN A 197 -11.08 -9.16 -15.21
N PRO A 198 -9.83 -9.28 -15.71
CA PRO A 198 -9.25 -8.27 -16.57
C PRO A 198 -9.98 -8.20 -17.91
N LEU A 199 -10.11 -7.01 -18.48
CA LEU A 199 -10.51 -6.81 -19.86
C LEU A 199 -9.31 -7.13 -20.77
N PRO A 200 -9.35 -8.23 -21.57
CA PRO A 200 -8.14 -8.74 -22.24
C PRO A 200 -7.46 -7.74 -23.17
N ALA A 201 -8.23 -6.83 -23.79
CA ALA A 201 -7.68 -5.83 -24.70
C ALA A 201 -6.89 -4.72 -23.99
N THR A 202 -6.97 -4.63 -22.66
CA THR A 202 -6.30 -3.58 -21.85
C THR A 202 -5.12 -4.08 -21.05
N VAL A 203 -4.93 -5.39 -20.96
CA VAL A 203 -3.85 -6.01 -20.18
C VAL A 203 -2.78 -6.61 -21.09
N THR A 204 -1.52 -6.54 -20.64
CA THR A 204 -0.42 -7.25 -21.30
C THR A 204 -0.35 -8.69 -20.77
N THR A 205 -0.33 -9.65 -21.68
CA THR A 205 -0.15 -11.07 -21.39
C THR A 205 0.77 -11.68 -22.44
N SER A 206 1.24 -12.92 -22.22
CA SER A 206 2.03 -13.68 -23.21
C SER A 206 1.35 -13.84 -24.57
N LYS A 207 0.05 -13.62 -24.64
CA LYS A 207 -0.78 -13.74 -25.87
C LYS A 207 -1.30 -12.40 -26.38
N HIS A 208 -1.13 -11.31 -25.65
CA HIS A 208 -1.72 -10.02 -25.94
C HIS A 208 -0.77 -8.90 -25.52
N THR A 209 -0.54 -7.92 -26.41
CA THR A 209 0.20 -6.68 -26.09
C THR A 209 -0.82 -5.57 -25.99
N ALA A 210 -1.05 -5.07 -24.77
CA ALA A 210 -1.90 -3.90 -24.56
C ALA A 210 -1.25 -2.63 -25.11
N ALA A 211 -2.07 -1.66 -25.49
CA ALA A 211 -1.60 -0.34 -25.80
C ALA A 211 -0.98 0.30 -24.53
N VAL A 212 0.11 1.00 -24.66
CA VAL A 212 0.83 1.67 -23.58
C VAL A 212 -0.07 2.60 -22.74
N ASN A 213 -1.13 3.12 -23.34
CA ASN A 213 -2.12 3.98 -22.70
C ASN A 213 -2.77 3.35 -21.45
N PHE A 214 -2.93 2.02 -21.43
CA PHE A 214 -3.55 1.31 -20.30
C PHE A 214 -2.60 0.98 -19.15
N THR A 215 -1.36 1.43 -19.22
CA THR A 215 -0.42 1.34 -18.08
C THR A 215 -0.65 2.42 -17.02
N GLY A 216 -1.47 3.42 -17.33
CA GLY A 216 -1.86 4.45 -16.39
C GLY A 216 -3.19 5.05 -16.77
N ILE A 217 -4.17 4.88 -15.89
CA ILE A 217 -5.55 5.34 -16.11
C ILE A 217 -5.94 6.24 -14.94
N TRP A 218 -6.32 7.48 -15.27
CA TRP A 218 -6.68 8.47 -14.26
C TRP A 218 -8.11 8.33 -13.75
N ASN A 219 -9.04 8.02 -14.66
CA ASN A 219 -10.46 7.90 -14.34
C ASN A 219 -11.21 7.10 -15.41
N LEU A 220 -12.40 6.62 -15.05
CA LEU A 220 -13.32 5.89 -15.91
C LEU A 220 -14.69 6.59 -15.95
N ALA A 221 -15.38 6.48 -17.09
CA ALA A 221 -16.79 6.87 -17.21
C ALA A 221 -17.55 5.85 -18.06
N LEU A 222 -18.80 5.58 -17.70
CA LEU A 222 -19.67 4.65 -18.42
C LEU A 222 -20.81 5.40 -19.10
N ASP A 223 -21.36 4.85 -20.21
CA ASP A 223 -22.58 5.40 -20.83
C ASP A 223 -23.84 4.71 -20.32
N PRO A 224 -24.62 5.33 -19.40
CA PRO A 224 -25.86 4.74 -18.90
C PRO A 224 -27.04 4.81 -19.86
N LYS A 225 -26.93 5.50 -21.01
CA LYS A 225 -28.01 5.62 -21.97
C LYS A 225 -28.04 4.50 -22.98
N ASN A 226 -26.91 3.91 -23.33
CA ASN A 226 -26.88 2.80 -24.24
C ASN A 226 -27.24 1.51 -23.51
N ILE A 227 -28.47 1.02 -23.72
CA ILE A 227 -28.98 -0.21 -23.08
C ILE A 227 -28.51 -1.49 -23.76
N GLU A 228 -27.99 -1.40 -25.00
CA GLU A 228 -27.61 -2.56 -25.79
C GLU A 228 -26.12 -2.87 -25.69
N GLN A 229 -25.30 -1.86 -25.51
CA GLN A 229 -23.84 -2.00 -25.49
C GLN A 229 -23.22 -1.39 -24.24
N ASP A 230 -22.19 -2.05 -23.71
CA ASP A 230 -21.37 -1.51 -22.62
C ASP A 230 -20.36 -0.52 -23.22
N ILE A 231 -20.66 0.78 -23.17
CA ILE A 231 -19.74 1.82 -23.63
C ILE A 231 -18.93 2.30 -22.44
N ILE A 232 -17.61 2.21 -22.57
CA ILE A 232 -16.63 2.54 -21.53
C ILE A 232 -15.69 3.63 -22.06
N TYR A 233 -15.45 4.65 -21.26
CA TYR A 233 -14.43 5.66 -21.49
C TYR A 233 -13.36 5.56 -20.41
N ALA A 234 -12.11 5.67 -20.83
CA ALA A 234 -10.95 5.68 -19.92
C ALA A 234 -10.09 6.91 -20.19
N ALA A 235 -9.90 7.73 -19.18
CA ALA A 235 -8.95 8.83 -19.19
C ALA A 235 -7.56 8.25 -18.90
N CYS A 236 -6.79 8.06 -19.93
CA CYS A 236 -5.52 7.35 -19.92
C CYS A 236 -4.34 8.30 -20.12
N TYR A 237 -3.15 7.78 -19.84
CA TYR A 237 -1.94 8.31 -20.41
C TYR A 237 -2.05 8.37 -21.94
N GLY A 238 -1.95 9.56 -22.53
CA GLY A 238 -2.11 9.78 -23.97
C GLY A 238 -3.50 10.29 -24.39
N GLY A 239 -4.52 10.32 -23.52
CA GLY A 239 -5.83 10.89 -23.84
C GLY A 239 -7.03 10.04 -23.42
N ILE A 240 -8.15 10.22 -24.08
CA ILE A 240 -9.39 9.49 -23.79
C ILE A 240 -9.55 8.33 -24.74
N MET A 241 -9.58 7.12 -24.20
CA MET A 241 -9.88 5.89 -24.91
C MET A 241 -11.36 5.56 -24.76
N ARG A 242 -11.99 5.03 -25.82
CA ARG A 242 -13.40 4.60 -25.84
C ARG A 242 -13.52 3.18 -26.35
N SER A 243 -14.29 2.37 -25.64
CA SER A 243 -14.80 1.09 -26.11
C SER A 243 -16.30 1.20 -26.32
N SER A 244 -16.82 0.56 -27.39
CA SER A 244 -18.26 0.44 -27.68
C SER A 244 -18.76 -1.01 -27.63
N ASP A 245 -17.93 -1.93 -27.19
CA ASP A 245 -18.18 -3.38 -27.21
C ASP A 245 -17.81 -4.06 -25.87
N GLY A 246 -17.95 -3.32 -24.77
CA GLY A 246 -17.72 -3.86 -23.43
C GLY A 246 -16.25 -4.07 -23.08
N GLY A 247 -15.34 -3.38 -23.78
CA GLY A 247 -13.91 -3.45 -23.54
C GLY A 247 -13.17 -4.43 -24.42
N ALA A 248 -13.82 -5.02 -25.45
CA ALA A 248 -13.18 -5.94 -26.38
C ALA A 248 -12.25 -5.22 -27.36
N THR A 249 -12.64 -4.00 -27.79
CA THR A 249 -11.80 -3.12 -28.62
C THR A 249 -11.83 -1.68 -28.12
N TRP A 250 -10.77 -0.93 -28.41
CA TRP A 250 -10.59 0.43 -27.95
C TRP A 250 -10.09 1.36 -29.04
N ALA A 251 -10.56 2.60 -29.05
CA ALA A 251 -10.11 3.67 -29.92
C ALA A 251 -9.77 4.91 -29.11
N ASN A 252 -8.70 5.64 -29.49
CA ASN A 252 -8.44 6.98 -28.97
C ASN A 252 -9.42 7.96 -29.62
N VAL A 253 -10.24 8.63 -28.81
CA VAL A 253 -11.28 9.57 -29.29
C VAL A 253 -10.95 11.02 -28.98
N LEU A 254 -9.99 11.28 -28.09
CA LEU A 254 -9.48 12.62 -27.77
C LEU A 254 -8.07 12.53 -27.24
N GLY A 255 -7.16 13.30 -27.79
CA GLY A 255 -5.74 13.29 -27.44
C GLY A 255 -4.91 12.67 -28.55
N SER A 256 -3.74 12.16 -28.22
CA SER A 256 -2.85 11.50 -29.17
C SER A 256 -2.12 10.34 -28.51
N ASP A 257 -1.72 9.34 -29.26
CA ASP A 257 -0.90 8.22 -28.80
C ASP A 257 0.53 8.64 -28.40
N SER A 258 0.87 9.92 -28.51
CA SER A 258 2.16 10.44 -28.08
C SER A 258 2.14 10.80 -26.59
N ALA A 259 3.28 10.62 -25.94
CA ALA A 259 3.54 10.91 -24.53
C ALA A 259 3.24 12.36 -24.07
N LYS A 260 2.72 13.23 -24.97
CA LYS A 260 2.48 14.64 -24.69
C LYS A 260 1.15 14.95 -24.01
N CYS A 261 0.16 14.03 -24.06
CA CYS A 261 -1.11 14.13 -23.34
C CYS A 261 -1.01 13.39 -22.00
N PHE A 262 -0.24 13.93 -21.08
CA PHE A 262 0.14 13.26 -19.86
C PHE A 262 -1.02 13.08 -18.88
N ASN A 263 -1.74 14.17 -18.63
CA ASN A 263 -2.85 14.20 -17.70
C ASN A 263 -4.17 14.22 -18.47
N SER A 264 -5.09 13.36 -18.10
CA SER A 264 -6.44 13.36 -18.64
C SER A 264 -7.46 13.17 -17.52
N GLU A 265 -8.67 13.67 -17.73
CA GLU A 265 -9.79 13.50 -16.81
C GLU A 265 -11.06 13.39 -17.64
N ILE A 266 -12.03 12.60 -17.16
CA ILE A 266 -13.33 12.46 -17.81
C ILE A 266 -14.45 12.37 -16.79
N VAL A 267 -15.53 13.13 -17.02
CA VAL A 267 -16.76 13.01 -16.24
C VAL A 267 -17.96 12.98 -17.17
N ARG A 268 -19.06 12.42 -16.68
CA ARG A 268 -20.28 12.28 -17.44
C ARG A 268 -21.50 12.73 -16.64
N GLY A 269 -22.32 13.55 -17.25
CA GLY A 269 -23.59 14.00 -16.67
C GLY A 269 -24.69 12.96 -16.81
N SER A 270 -25.72 13.07 -15.99
CA SER A 270 -26.93 12.24 -16.01
C SER A 270 -27.64 12.30 -17.37
N GLY A 271 -27.60 13.47 -18.02
CA GLY A 271 -28.06 13.71 -19.39
C GLY A 271 -27.26 13.03 -20.49
N GLY A 272 -26.08 12.46 -20.19
CA GLY A 272 -25.21 11.75 -21.11
C GLY A 272 -24.12 12.60 -21.75
N THR A 273 -24.11 13.88 -21.50
CA THR A 273 -23.02 14.77 -21.92
C THR A 273 -21.72 14.39 -21.22
N LEU A 274 -20.66 14.32 -21.98
CA LEU A 274 -19.31 14.04 -21.50
C LEU A 274 -18.51 15.34 -21.46
N TYR A 275 -17.69 15.47 -20.44
CA TYR A 275 -16.66 16.49 -20.33
C TYR A 275 -15.33 15.82 -20.06
N ALA A 276 -14.29 16.31 -20.74
CA ALA A 276 -12.92 15.82 -20.55
C ALA A 276 -11.95 17.00 -20.39
N ALA A 277 -10.89 16.77 -19.63
CA ALA A 277 -9.76 17.67 -19.56
C ALA A 277 -8.51 16.94 -20.06
N ILE A 278 -7.72 17.62 -20.90
CA ILE A 278 -6.39 17.16 -21.32
C ILE A 278 -5.37 18.17 -20.81
N GLY A 279 -4.43 17.71 -20.00
CA GLY A 279 -3.33 18.50 -19.46
C GLY A 279 -2.02 18.16 -20.13
N SER A 280 -1.12 19.12 -20.06
CA SER A 280 0.23 19.05 -20.61
C SER A 280 1.19 18.28 -19.70
N ALA A 281 2.35 17.93 -20.24
CA ALA A 281 3.43 17.34 -19.47
C ALA A 281 4.05 18.32 -18.45
N TYR A 282 4.72 17.79 -17.46
CA TYR A 282 5.32 18.58 -16.36
C TYR A 282 6.57 19.36 -16.81
N ASP A 283 7.21 18.98 -17.91
CA ASP A 283 8.33 19.72 -18.52
C ASP A 283 7.92 21.03 -19.21
N GLY A 284 6.64 21.39 -19.16
CA GLY A 284 6.09 22.58 -19.81
C GLY A 284 5.76 22.38 -21.29
N THR A 285 5.96 21.17 -21.84
CA THR A 285 5.56 20.88 -23.24
C THR A 285 4.04 20.90 -23.34
N VAL A 286 3.51 21.86 -24.10
CA VAL A 286 2.06 22.00 -24.32
C VAL A 286 1.62 21.05 -25.41
N THR A 287 0.63 20.20 -25.09
CA THR A 287 -0.01 19.36 -26.10
C THR A 287 -1.00 20.16 -26.95
N PRO A 288 -1.14 19.88 -28.26
CA PRO A 288 -2.17 20.51 -29.10
C PRO A 288 -3.61 20.27 -28.62
N HIS A 289 -3.79 19.24 -27.81
CA HIS A 289 -5.12 18.86 -27.25
C HIS A 289 -5.36 19.44 -25.86
N GLN A 290 -4.45 20.25 -25.32
CA GLN A 290 -4.64 20.87 -24.01
C GLN A 290 -5.96 21.65 -23.96
N GLY A 291 -6.72 21.45 -22.87
CA GLY A 291 -7.96 22.18 -22.66
C GLY A 291 -9.07 21.35 -22.03
N VAL A 292 -10.22 21.99 -21.95
CA VAL A 292 -11.48 21.35 -21.52
C VAL A 292 -12.37 21.12 -22.74
N TRP A 293 -12.89 19.91 -22.84
CA TRP A 293 -13.62 19.41 -24.01
C TRP A 293 -15.01 18.93 -23.62
N ARG A 294 -15.97 19.05 -24.53
CA ARG A 294 -17.35 18.59 -24.36
C ARG A 294 -17.74 17.71 -25.53
N SER A 295 -18.48 16.63 -25.24
CA SER A 295 -19.06 15.74 -26.26
C SER A 295 -20.46 15.29 -25.85
N ILE A 296 -21.33 15.10 -26.84
CA ILE A 296 -22.68 14.57 -26.64
C ILE A 296 -22.79 13.09 -27.06
N ASP A 297 -21.81 12.59 -27.80
CA ASP A 297 -21.79 11.23 -28.37
C ASP A 297 -20.52 10.44 -28.02
N GLY A 298 -19.55 11.10 -27.37
CA GLY A 298 -18.27 10.50 -26.97
C GLY A 298 -17.32 10.18 -28.12
N SER A 299 -17.64 10.60 -29.35
CA SER A 299 -16.80 10.41 -30.53
C SER A 299 -16.33 11.73 -31.14
N GLN A 300 -17.18 12.76 -31.09
CA GLN A 300 -16.87 14.10 -31.53
C GLN A 300 -16.72 15.02 -30.31
N TRP A 301 -15.64 15.74 -30.27
CA TRP A 301 -15.27 16.59 -29.13
C TRP A 301 -15.11 18.03 -29.56
N THR A 302 -15.75 18.94 -28.83
CA THR A 302 -15.61 20.38 -29.00
C THR A 302 -14.76 20.96 -27.87
N ASN A 303 -13.70 21.71 -28.22
CA ASN A 303 -12.95 22.46 -27.22
C ASN A 303 -13.79 23.63 -26.69
N ILE A 304 -14.09 23.60 -25.42
CA ILE A 304 -14.87 24.63 -24.71
C ILE A 304 -14.02 25.52 -23.82
N SER A 305 -12.70 25.46 -23.92
CA SER A 305 -11.78 26.26 -23.10
C SER A 305 -12.02 27.76 -23.32
N GLY A 306 -12.13 28.50 -22.23
CA GLY A 306 -12.27 29.96 -22.24
C GLY A 306 -10.95 30.67 -21.99
N SER A 307 -10.92 31.96 -22.32
CA SER A 307 -9.74 32.81 -22.10
C SER A 307 -9.40 33.07 -20.62
N THR A 308 -10.30 32.70 -19.71
CA THR A 308 -10.10 32.79 -18.26
C THR A 308 -9.38 31.60 -17.66
N LEU A 309 -9.21 30.51 -18.43
CA LEU A 309 -8.43 29.34 -18.00
C LEU A 309 -6.94 29.64 -18.03
N PRO A 310 -6.13 28.98 -17.18
CA PRO A 310 -4.69 29.14 -17.20
C PRO A 310 -4.11 28.70 -18.54
N LYS A 311 -3.00 29.32 -18.94
CA LYS A 311 -2.31 29.02 -20.20
C LYS A 311 -1.68 27.63 -20.22
N LEU A 312 -1.30 27.11 -19.07
CA LEU A 312 -0.80 25.76 -18.90
C LEU A 312 -1.69 25.01 -17.92
N ILE A 313 -2.29 23.93 -18.40
CA ILE A 313 -3.16 23.03 -17.67
C ILE A 313 -2.33 21.75 -17.42
N ARG A 314 -2.24 21.34 -16.16
CA ARG A 314 -1.60 20.09 -15.73
C ARG A 314 -2.64 19.11 -15.20
N ARG A 315 -2.34 18.45 -14.08
CA ARG A 315 -3.30 17.55 -13.42
C ARG A 315 -4.58 18.31 -13.09
N SER A 316 -5.72 17.73 -13.44
CA SER A 316 -7.01 18.39 -13.33
C SER A 316 -8.06 17.46 -12.75
N ARG A 317 -9.09 18.07 -12.14
CA ARG A 317 -10.34 17.41 -11.76
C ARG A 317 -11.51 18.16 -12.36
N LEU A 318 -12.48 17.41 -12.80
CA LEU A 318 -13.79 17.90 -13.28
C LEU A 318 -14.86 17.41 -12.31
N ALA A 319 -15.79 18.28 -11.94
CA ALA A 319 -16.96 17.92 -11.16
C ALA A 319 -18.22 18.53 -11.75
N LEU A 320 -19.16 17.66 -12.11
CA LEU A 320 -20.48 18.05 -12.59
C LEU A 320 -21.46 18.14 -11.43
N SER A 321 -22.40 19.08 -11.53
CA SER A 321 -23.54 19.12 -10.64
C SER A 321 -24.55 18.05 -11.05
N GLU A 322 -24.88 17.11 -10.16
CA GLU A 322 -25.92 16.11 -10.43
C GLU A 322 -27.31 16.73 -10.59
N SER A 323 -27.61 17.83 -9.87
CA SER A 323 -28.86 18.57 -9.98
C SER A 323 -28.96 19.44 -11.23
N ASN A 324 -27.82 19.72 -11.90
CA ASN A 324 -27.78 20.55 -13.10
C ASN A 324 -26.57 20.27 -13.99
N ASP A 325 -26.68 19.35 -14.93
CA ASP A 325 -25.64 18.95 -15.90
C ASP A 325 -25.06 20.11 -16.74
N ASN A 326 -25.65 21.31 -16.68
CA ASN A 326 -25.12 22.50 -17.35
C ASN A 326 -24.03 23.21 -16.54
N ILE A 327 -23.76 22.77 -15.30
CA ILE A 327 -22.78 23.38 -14.43
C ILE A 327 -21.64 22.40 -14.19
N LEU A 328 -20.43 22.82 -14.60
CA LEU A 328 -19.19 22.09 -14.42
C LEU A 328 -18.20 22.95 -13.63
N TYR A 329 -17.54 22.36 -12.65
CA TYR A 329 -16.37 22.94 -12.03
C TYR A 329 -15.11 22.26 -12.55
N PHE A 330 -14.06 23.07 -12.70
CA PHE A 330 -12.76 22.67 -13.21
C PHE A 330 -11.67 23.16 -12.27
N LEU A 331 -10.97 22.24 -11.67
CA LEU A 331 -9.81 22.49 -10.81
C LEU A 331 -8.57 21.95 -11.52
N THR A 332 -7.53 22.74 -11.66
CA THR A 332 -6.28 22.33 -12.29
C THR A 332 -5.07 22.84 -11.55
N GLU A 333 -4.03 22.04 -11.50
CA GLU A 333 -2.71 22.49 -11.12
C GLU A 333 -2.14 23.39 -12.21
N THR A 334 -1.43 24.43 -11.79
CA THR A 334 -0.72 25.36 -12.66
C THR A 334 0.76 25.40 -12.27
N PRO A 335 1.66 25.83 -13.17
CA PRO A 335 3.07 25.98 -12.84
C PRO A 335 3.26 26.89 -11.61
N PRO A 336 4.27 26.61 -10.77
CA PRO A 336 4.58 27.45 -9.64
C PRO A 336 5.03 28.85 -10.12
N GLU A 337 4.56 29.92 -9.51
CA GLU A 337 5.08 31.25 -9.68
C GLU A 337 6.14 31.53 -8.60
N TRP A 338 7.30 32.10 -9.02
CA TRP A 338 8.33 32.56 -8.09
C TRP A 338 7.80 33.75 -7.28
N LYS A 339 7.71 33.61 -5.97
CA LYS A 339 7.55 34.76 -5.07
C LYS A 339 8.91 35.13 -4.50
N PHE A 340 9.27 36.39 -4.65
CA PHE A 340 10.58 36.96 -4.34
C PHE A 340 11.00 36.93 -2.85
N ALA A 341 10.21 36.38 -1.95
CA ALA A 341 10.48 36.38 -0.50
C ALA A 341 10.74 35.00 0.12
N ASP A 342 10.42 33.92 -0.55
CA ASP A 342 10.52 32.58 0.03
C ASP A 342 11.23 31.62 -0.91
N THR A 343 12.12 30.82 -0.37
CA THR A 343 12.85 29.74 -1.07
C THR A 343 11.93 28.55 -1.41
N GLU A 344 10.63 28.66 -1.23
CA GLU A 344 9.65 27.61 -1.41
C GLU A 344 8.84 27.82 -2.71
N PHE A 345 8.82 26.80 -3.59
CA PHE A 345 7.92 26.76 -4.74
C PHE A 345 6.53 26.34 -4.28
N VAL A 346 5.58 27.24 -4.35
CA VAL A 346 4.17 26.92 -4.09
C VAL A 346 3.51 26.53 -5.40
N THR A 347 3.08 25.26 -5.54
CA THR A 347 2.22 24.85 -6.63
C THR A 347 0.91 25.62 -6.54
N GLN A 348 0.53 26.26 -7.64
CA GLN A 348 -0.71 27.02 -7.72
C GLN A 348 -1.82 26.14 -8.30
N ASN A 349 -3.05 26.41 -7.89
CA ASN A 349 -4.24 25.78 -8.44
C ASN A 349 -5.18 26.85 -8.97
N SER A 350 -5.81 26.56 -10.10
CA SER A 350 -6.86 27.40 -10.67
C SER A 350 -8.19 26.68 -10.58
N LEU A 351 -9.19 27.35 -10.05
CA LEU A 351 -10.59 26.89 -9.99
C LEU A 351 -11.47 27.75 -10.88
N SER A 352 -12.30 27.11 -11.70
CA SER A 352 -13.21 27.79 -12.61
C SER A 352 -14.55 27.08 -12.64
N LYS A 353 -15.63 27.85 -12.83
CA LYS A 353 -16.99 27.37 -13.09
C LYS A 353 -17.35 27.58 -14.54
N TYR A 354 -17.82 26.54 -15.20
CA TYR A 354 -18.40 26.59 -16.54
C TYR A 354 -19.92 26.43 -16.45
N SER A 355 -20.64 27.26 -17.21
CA SER A 355 -22.08 27.15 -17.40
C SER A 355 -22.37 26.97 -18.89
N TYR A 356 -22.93 25.82 -19.26
CA TYR A 356 -23.44 25.60 -20.61
C TYR A 356 -24.66 26.41 -20.86
N LEU A 357 -24.73 27.10 -21.99
CA LEU A 357 -25.86 27.96 -22.38
C LEU A 357 -26.62 27.42 -23.60
N SER A 358 -25.88 26.97 -24.63
CA SER A 358 -26.50 26.49 -25.87
C SER A 358 -25.51 25.82 -26.81
N GLY A 359 -25.96 25.26 -27.91
CA GLY A 359 -25.16 24.77 -29.03
C GLY A 359 -24.17 23.68 -28.64
N ASP A 360 -22.93 23.86 -29.06
CA ASP A 360 -21.83 22.97 -28.73
C ASP A 360 -21.11 23.34 -27.41
N GLY A 361 -21.49 24.49 -26.82
CA GLY A 361 -20.94 24.99 -25.55
C GLY A 361 -19.65 25.81 -25.71
N SER A 362 -19.17 26.04 -26.94
CA SER A 362 -17.95 26.84 -27.18
C SER A 362 -18.23 28.34 -27.30
N GLY A 363 -17.24 29.18 -27.10
CA GLY A 363 -17.34 30.63 -27.23
C GLY A 363 -18.44 31.22 -26.37
N THR A 364 -19.38 31.92 -26.98
CA THR A 364 -20.53 32.53 -26.28
C THR A 364 -21.65 31.55 -25.96
N ALA A 365 -21.59 30.33 -26.43
CA ALA A 365 -22.51 29.24 -26.09
C ALA A 365 -22.19 28.57 -24.73
N GLY A 366 -21.12 29.00 -24.10
CA GLY A 366 -20.75 28.66 -22.73
C GLY A 366 -20.17 29.85 -21.99
N LYS A 367 -20.24 29.83 -20.67
CA LYS A 367 -19.68 30.88 -19.82
C LYS A 367 -18.70 30.32 -18.80
N TRP A 368 -17.51 30.83 -18.82
CA TRP A 368 -16.49 30.56 -17.80
C TRP A 368 -16.42 31.69 -16.79
N GLU A 369 -16.32 31.33 -15.52
CA GLU A 369 -16.18 32.25 -14.40
C GLU A 369 -15.04 31.76 -13.49
N ALA A 370 -14.03 32.61 -13.27
CA ALA A 370 -12.98 32.31 -12.33
C ALA A 370 -13.54 32.20 -10.90
N ARG A 371 -12.99 31.31 -10.13
CA ARG A 371 -13.29 31.08 -8.71
C ARG A 371 -12.00 31.23 -7.90
N THR A 372 -12.15 31.49 -6.62
CA THR A 372 -10.99 31.64 -5.73
C THR A 372 -10.74 30.35 -5.01
N PRO A 373 -9.73 29.52 -5.41
CA PRO A 373 -9.38 28.32 -4.68
C PRO A 373 -8.88 28.68 -3.27
N PRO A 374 -8.84 27.74 -2.34
CA PRO A 374 -8.32 28.01 -1.01
C PRO A 374 -6.85 28.45 -1.11
N TYR A 375 -6.57 29.65 -0.66
CA TYR A 375 -5.22 30.16 -0.44
C TYR A 375 -5.11 30.58 1.00
N ASN A 376 -4.15 30.07 1.72
CA ASN A 376 -3.88 30.60 3.05
C ASN A 376 -2.40 30.95 3.16
N TYR A 377 -2.11 32.16 3.64
CA TYR A 377 -0.76 32.69 3.86
C TYR A 377 -0.20 32.26 5.21
N ASP A 378 -0.97 31.49 5.99
CA ASP A 378 -0.50 30.94 7.26
C ASP A 378 0.24 29.62 7.01
N VAL A 379 1.49 29.53 7.46
CA VAL A 379 2.38 28.35 7.31
C VAL A 379 1.82 27.05 7.87
N THR A 380 0.79 27.11 8.71
CA THR A 380 0.15 25.94 9.34
C THR A 380 -1.13 25.47 8.67
N SER A 381 -1.62 26.14 7.63
CA SER A 381 -2.93 25.86 7.02
C SER A 381 -2.94 25.88 5.49
N TYR A 382 -1.82 25.53 4.87
CA TYR A 382 -1.69 25.56 3.41
C TYR A 382 -2.57 24.53 2.71
N TYR A 383 -3.34 24.97 1.72
CA TYR A 383 -3.83 24.13 0.66
C TYR A 383 -2.69 23.85 -0.32
N LYS A 384 -2.30 22.59 -0.45
CA LYS A 384 -1.31 22.14 -1.44
C LYS A 384 -1.90 20.98 -2.21
N SER A 385 -1.77 20.96 -3.53
CA SER A 385 -2.07 19.79 -4.35
C SER A 385 -0.86 18.88 -4.53
N LEU A 386 0.29 19.27 -4.00
CA LEU A 386 1.54 18.52 -4.09
C LEU A 386 1.87 18.10 -5.53
N GLY A 387 1.80 19.03 -6.49
CA GLY A 387 2.01 18.72 -7.90
C GLY A 387 0.88 17.93 -8.56
N GLY A 388 -0.32 17.99 -7.99
CA GLY A 388 -1.48 17.24 -8.45
C GLY A 388 -1.60 15.84 -7.86
N TYR A 389 -0.72 15.46 -6.94
CA TYR A 389 -0.78 14.19 -6.21
C TYR A 389 -2.08 14.09 -5.40
N ALA A 390 -2.32 15.02 -4.50
CA ALA A 390 -3.55 15.17 -3.74
C ALA A 390 -4.44 16.23 -4.40
N LEU A 391 -5.49 15.81 -5.09
CA LEU A 391 -6.38 16.72 -5.82
C LEU A 391 -7.79 16.14 -5.93
N VAL A 392 -8.74 16.74 -5.20
CA VAL A 392 -10.16 16.36 -5.19
C VAL A 392 -11.02 17.56 -5.47
N LEU A 393 -12.06 17.36 -6.28
CA LEU A 393 -13.12 18.34 -6.55
C LEU A 393 -14.45 17.62 -6.58
N ALA A 394 -15.43 18.10 -5.81
CA ALA A 394 -16.78 17.57 -5.84
C ALA A 394 -17.82 18.69 -5.71
N VAL A 395 -19.00 18.44 -6.28
CA VAL A 395 -20.17 19.30 -6.18
C VAL A 395 -21.26 18.53 -5.47
N HIS A 396 -21.93 19.20 -4.52
CA HIS A 396 -23.03 18.60 -3.79
C HIS A 396 -24.14 18.14 -4.74
N PRO A 397 -24.72 16.95 -4.59
CA PRO A 397 -25.72 16.43 -5.51
C PRO A 397 -26.93 17.36 -5.71
N ASP A 398 -27.42 17.99 -4.65
CA ASP A 398 -28.66 18.80 -4.66
C ASP A 398 -28.43 20.28 -4.96
N ASP A 399 -27.21 20.81 -4.74
CA ASP A 399 -26.93 22.25 -4.90
C ASP A 399 -25.60 22.49 -5.66
N PRO A 400 -25.69 23.05 -6.90
CA PRO A 400 -24.50 23.31 -7.71
C PRO A 400 -23.56 24.38 -7.13
N ASN A 401 -23.94 25.08 -6.06
CA ASN A 401 -23.07 26.07 -5.43
C ASN A 401 -22.35 25.53 -4.20
N GLN A 402 -22.74 24.38 -3.69
CA GLN A 402 -22.01 23.69 -2.63
C GLN A 402 -20.87 22.87 -3.25
N VAL A 403 -19.64 23.32 -3.03
CA VAL A 403 -18.46 22.78 -3.70
C VAL A 403 -17.39 22.44 -2.66
N PHE A 404 -16.70 21.34 -2.90
CA PHE A 404 -15.60 20.84 -2.08
C PHE A 404 -14.32 20.81 -2.90
N VAL A 405 -13.22 21.27 -2.29
CA VAL A 405 -11.89 21.26 -2.88
C VAL A 405 -10.93 20.64 -1.87
N GLY A 406 -10.31 19.54 -2.26
CA GLY A 406 -9.35 18.80 -1.44
C GLY A 406 -7.96 18.73 -2.08
N GLY A 407 -6.97 18.74 -1.24
CA GLY A 407 -5.55 18.54 -1.48
C GLY A 407 -4.96 17.99 -0.19
N THR A 408 -3.93 18.61 0.37
CA THR A 408 -3.46 18.31 1.75
C THR A 408 -4.55 18.58 2.80
N ASN A 409 -5.43 19.53 2.51
CA ASN A 409 -6.57 19.88 3.35
C ASN A 409 -7.86 19.86 2.55
N LEU A 410 -9.00 19.66 3.21
CA LEU A 410 -10.33 19.69 2.62
C LEU A 410 -11.07 20.97 2.98
N TYR A 411 -11.61 21.63 1.98
CA TYR A 411 -12.36 22.88 2.09
C TYR A 411 -13.76 22.73 1.49
N TYR A 412 -14.72 23.39 2.10
CA TYR A 412 -16.11 23.49 1.68
C TYR A 412 -16.50 24.94 1.44
N SER A 413 -17.26 25.19 0.39
CA SER A 413 -17.87 26.47 0.06
C SER A 413 -19.34 26.31 -0.28
N ALA A 414 -20.22 27.12 0.33
CA ALA A 414 -21.64 27.14 0.06
C ALA A 414 -22.04 28.03 -1.17
N ASN A 415 -21.05 28.69 -1.80
CA ASN A 415 -21.32 29.59 -2.95
C ASN A 415 -20.31 29.37 -4.11
N GLY A 416 -19.72 28.19 -4.21
CA GLY A 416 -18.83 27.78 -5.30
C GLY A 416 -17.52 28.53 -5.32
N PHE A 417 -16.94 28.84 -4.17
CA PHE A 417 -15.66 29.55 -4.02
C PHE A 417 -15.66 30.91 -4.72
N LEU A 418 -16.72 31.68 -4.56
CA LEU A 418 -16.91 32.97 -5.23
C LEU A 418 -15.83 34.00 -4.87
N ASN A 419 -15.31 33.95 -3.63
CA ASN A 419 -14.24 34.82 -3.13
C ASN A 419 -13.50 34.17 -1.95
N SER A 420 -12.43 34.79 -1.50
CA SER A 420 -11.54 34.25 -0.44
C SER A 420 -12.17 34.10 0.95
N SER A 421 -13.32 34.74 1.20
CA SER A 421 -14.05 34.61 2.47
C SER A 421 -15.23 33.63 2.39
N SER A 422 -15.37 32.89 1.30
CA SER A 422 -16.54 32.07 0.98
C SER A 422 -16.36 30.59 1.21
N PHE A 423 -15.32 30.17 1.90
CA PHE A 423 -15.05 28.77 2.19
C PHE A 423 -14.47 28.57 3.58
N ILE A 424 -14.65 27.38 4.11
CA ILE A 424 -14.11 26.94 5.41
C ILE A 424 -13.31 25.65 5.23
N LYS A 425 -12.30 25.45 6.08
CA LYS A 425 -11.58 24.18 6.18
C LYS A 425 -12.37 23.21 7.04
N ILE A 426 -12.56 21.98 6.57
CA ILE A 426 -13.31 20.92 7.26
C ILE A 426 -12.45 19.69 7.59
N GLY A 427 -11.18 19.64 7.17
CA GLY A 427 -10.28 18.54 7.51
C GLY A 427 -8.86 18.73 6.99
N GLY A 428 -7.96 17.83 7.34
CA GLY A 428 -6.53 17.88 7.02
C GLY A 428 -5.68 18.48 8.14
N TYR A 429 -4.51 19.01 7.81
CA TYR A 429 -3.57 19.58 8.80
C TYR A 429 -4.16 20.70 9.67
N PRO A 430 -3.77 20.84 10.95
CA PRO A 430 -2.87 19.94 11.66
C PRO A 430 -3.55 18.59 11.93
N TYR A 431 -2.87 17.51 11.58
CA TYR A 431 -3.34 16.14 11.81
C TYR A 431 -2.70 15.59 13.09
N THR A 432 -3.49 15.07 13.99
CA THR A 432 -3.04 14.65 15.33
C THR A 432 -3.11 13.15 15.55
N MET A 433 -3.53 12.36 14.55
CA MET A 433 -3.83 10.92 14.68
C MET A 433 -4.84 10.58 15.77
N GLN A 434 -5.54 11.58 16.28
CA GLN A 434 -6.59 11.38 17.26
C GLN A 434 -7.92 11.09 16.56
N PRO A 435 -8.79 10.30 17.14
CA PRO A 435 -10.16 10.17 16.66
C PRO A 435 -10.81 11.56 16.45
N GLY A 436 -11.53 11.71 15.36
CA GLY A 436 -12.21 12.96 15.03
C GLY A 436 -11.46 13.85 14.04
N THR A 437 -10.26 13.48 13.58
CA THR A 437 -9.50 14.24 12.57
C THR A 437 -9.48 13.51 11.23
N LEU A 438 -9.52 14.26 10.12
CA LEU A 438 -9.34 13.75 8.77
C LEU A 438 -7.86 13.62 8.44
N HIS A 439 -7.43 12.46 7.95
CA HIS A 439 -6.08 12.31 7.43
C HIS A 439 -5.84 13.27 6.24
N PRO A 440 -4.68 13.93 6.13
CA PRO A 440 -4.35 14.77 4.98
C PRO A 440 -4.24 13.96 3.66
N ASP A 441 -4.00 14.68 2.56
CA ASP A 441 -3.73 14.13 1.22
C ASP A 441 -4.90 13.34 0.63
N MET A 442 -5.92 14.07 0.17
CA MET A 442 -7.16 13.50 -0.34
C MET A 442 -7.05 13.10 -1.81
N HIS A 443 -7.59 11.92 -2.16
CA HIS A 443 -7.59 11.36 -3.52
C HIS A 443 -8.98 11.14 -4.09
N SER A 444 -9.95 10.81 -3.25
CA SER A 444 -11.35 10.61 -3.65
C SER A 444 -12.32 11.13 -2.61
N MET A 445 -13.51 11.52 -3.06
CA MET A 445 -14.61 11.96 -2.19
C MET A 445 -15.95 11.57 -2.81
N LEU A 446 -16.83 11.01 -2.01
CA LEU A 446 -18.20 10.68 -2.39
C LEU A 446 -19.19 11.12 -1.31
N PHE A 447 -20.41 11.40 -1.75
CA PHE A 447 -21.55 11.58 -0.85
C PHE A 447 -22.28 10.25 -0.64
N SER A 448 -22.86 10.06 0.54
CA SER A 448 -23.88 9.03 0.74
C SER A 448 -25.05 9.30 -0.22
N ARG A 449 -25.64 8.22 -0.75
CA ARG A 449 -26.76 8.31 -1.68
C ARG A 449 -28.09 8.61 -0.97
N THR A 450 -28.20 8.20 0.29
CA THR A 450 -29.41 8.36 1.10
C THR A 450 -29.38 9.59 2.00
N ASN A 451 -28.18 10.11 2.30
CA ASN A 451 -27.98 11.32 3.09
C ASN A 451 -26.82 12.14 2.52
N HIS A 452 -27.13 13.08 1.64
CA HIS A 452 -26.13 13.90 0.98
C HIS A 452 -25.33 14.84 1.92
N SER A 453 -25.69 14.95 3.20
CA SER A 453 -24.84 15.61 4.20
C SER A 453 -23.64 14.76 4.65
N THR A 454 -23.67 13.45 4.38
CA THR A 454 -22.60 12.51 4.76
C THR A 454 -21.57 12.40 3.66
N LEU A 455 -20.30 12.52 4.04
CA LEU A 455 -19.13 12.43 3.15
C LEU A 455 -18.29 11.18 3.47
N PHE A 456 -17.74 10.57 2.42
CA PHE A 456 -16.66 9.60 2.50
C PHE A 456 -15.47 10.14 1.73
N VAL A 457 -14.28 10.06 2.34
CA VAL A 457 -13.03 10.56 1.77
C VAL A 457 -11.99 9.45 1.78
N GLY A 458 -11.39 9.18 0.62
CA GLY A 458 -10.19 8.35 0.49
C GLY A 458 -8.96 9.24 0.52
N ASN A 459 -8.00 8.90 1.35
CA ASN A 459 -6.77 9.64 1.60
C ASN A 459 -5.58 8.71 1.83
N ASP A 460 -4.41 9.24 2.21
CA ASP A 460 -3.21 8.43 2.44
C ASP A 460 -3.31 7.53 3.68
N GLY A 461 -4.24 7.81 4.59
CA GLY A 461 -4.50 7.01 5.79
C GLY A 461 -5.63 6.00 5.66
N GLY A 462 -6.37 5.99 4.53
CA GLY A 462 -7.46 5.05 4.32
C GLY A 462 -8.78 5.69 3.89
N VAL A 463 -9.86 5.29 4.52
CA VAL A 463 -11.21 5.83 4.32
C VAL A 463 -11.68 6.51 5.61
N ASP A 464 -12.09 7.76 5.49
CA ASP A 464 -12.70 8.52 6.57
C ASP A 464 -14.11 8.97 6.20
N LYS A 465 -14.99 9.07 7.19
CA LYS A 465 -16.39 9.49 7.06
C LYS A 465 -16.68 10.71 7.91
N LEU A 466 -17.43 11.66 7.39
CA LEU A 466 -18.05 12.74 8.13
C LEU A 466 -19.57 12.61 8.03
N ASP A 467 -20.27 12.48 9.15
CA ASP A 467 -21.70 12.20 9.17
C ASP A 467 -22.54 13.38 8.71
N ASP A 468 -22.15 14.60 9.09
CA ASP A 468 -22.87 15.82 8.70
C ASP A 468 -21.92 17.02 8.60
N PHE A 469 -21.53 17.38 7.38
CA PHE A 469 -20.67 18.55 7.13
C PHE A 469 -21.40 19.88 7.36
N ILE A 470 -22.74 19.89 7.43
CA ILE A 470 -23.56 21.11 7.65
C ILE A 470 -23.59 21.45 9.14
N ALA A 471 -23.56 20.47 10.02
CA ALA A 471 -23.64 20.65 11.47
C ALA A 471 -22.45 21.42 12.08
N ASN A 472 -21.43 21.71 11.28
CA ASN A 472 -20.19 22.37 11.69
C ASN A 472 -19.44 21.62 12.83
N ASP A 473 -19.71 20.32 12.97
CA ASP A 473 -19.01 19.38 13.81
C ASP A 473 -18.10 18.55 12.90
N ASN A 474 -16.86 18.97 12.74
CA ASN A 474 -15.88 18.31 11.88
C ASN A 474 -15.28 17.05 12.53
N THR A 475 -16.11 16.24 13.20
CA THR A 475 -15.69 14.98 13.81
C THR A 475 -15.70 13.88 12.75
N TRP A 476 -14.49 13.53 12.28
CA TRP A 476 -14.28 12.48 11.31
C TRP A 476 -14.20 11.10 11.97
N ILE A 477 -14.69 10.10 11.28
CA ILE A 477 -14.70 8.71 11.74
C ILE A 477 -13.86 7.89 10.77
N SER A 478 -12.83 7.21 11.28
CA SER A 478 -12.02 6.30 10.47
C SER A 478 -12.80 5.01 10.17
N PHE A 479 -12.78 4.61 8.91
CA PHE A 479 -13.42 3.41 8.37
C PHE A 479 -12.40 2.36 7.92
N ASN A 480 -11.30 2.21 8.65
CA ASN A 480 -10.17 1.35 8.29
C ASN A 480 -10.23 -0.08 8.86
N ASN A 481 -11.27 -0.45 9.60
CA ASN A 481 -11.35 -1.76 10.24
C ASN A 481 -11.30 -2.91 9.21
N GLY A 482 -10.22 -3.68 9.24
CA GLY A 482 -9.94 -4.75 8.29
C GLY A 482 -9.38 -4.28 6.94
N LEU A 483 -9.25 -2.98 6.68
CA LEU A 483 -8.66 -2.42 5.46
C LEU A 483 -7.12 -2.41 5.56
N SER A 484 -6.51 -3.59 5.52
CA SER A 484 -5.06 -3.78 5.74
C SER A 484 -4.27 -3.50 4.46
N SER A 485 -4.35 -2.30 3.92
CA SER A 485 -3.61 -1.88 2.72
C SER A 485 -2.39 -0.99 3.02
N ALA A 486 -1.90 -1.02 4.26
CA ALA A 486 -0.76 -0.21 4.69
C ALA A 486 0.49 -0.47 3.85
N GLN A 487 1.21 0.62 3.54
CA GLN A 487 2.48 0.61 2.84
C GLN A 487 3.61 0.62 3.88
N VAL A 488 4.23 -0.54 4.10
CA VAL A 488 5.22 -0.72 5.16
C VAL A 488 6.61 -0.62 4.59
N TYR A 489 7.40 0.34 5.06
CA TYR A 489 8.81 0.48 4.69
C TYR A 489 9.70 -0.52 5.41
N HIS A 490 9.54 -0.65 6.72
CA HIS A 490 10.40 -1.50 7.53
C HIS A 490 9.68 -2.03 8.76
N SER A 491 9.96 -3.29 9.13
CA SER A 491 9.47 -3.85 10.40
C SER A 491 10.57 -4.58 11.14
N SER A 492 10.49 -4.52 12.47
CA SER A 492 11.40 -5.21 13.38
C SER A 492 10.65 -6.09 14.36
N LEU A 493 11.17 -7.29 14.57
CA LEU A 493 10.76 -8.22 15.61
C LEU A 493 11.48 -7.94 16.94
N ASP A 494 10.86 -8.31 18.04
CA ASP A 494 11.60 -8.63 19.25
C ASP A 494 12.39 -9.93 19.03
N ARG A 495 13.69 -9.79 18.73
CA ARG A 495 14.61 -10.92 18.50
C ARG A 495 15.07 -11.57 19.79
N GLY A 496 14.97 -10.87 20.94
CA GLY A 496 15.48 -11.30 22.23
C GLY A 496 14.58 -12.30 22.96
N THR A 497 13.27 -12.29 22.70
CA THR A 497 12.31 -13.11 23.43
C THR A 497 11.65 -14.13 22.53
N GLN A 498 12.00 -15.41 22.72
CA GLN A 498 11.38 -16.52 22.01
C GLN A 498 9.85 -16.51 22.20
N GLY A 499 9.10 -16.68 21.11
CA GLY A 499 7.63 -16.69 21.12
C GLY A 499 6.97 -15.33 21.23
N SER A 500 7.71 -14.22 21.37
CA SER A 500 7.16 -12.87 21.37
C SER A 500 6.42 -12.57 20.07
N ASN A 501 5.26 -11.93 20.19
CA ASN A 501 4.51 -11.40 19.04
C ASN A 501 4.75 -9.90 18.82
N PHE A 502 5.69 -9.31 19.54
CA PHE A 502 5.99 -7.89 19.40
C PHE A 502 6.58 -7.58 18.03
N ILE A 503 5.92 -6.67 17.31
CA ILE A 503 6.35 -6.16 16.01
C ILE A 503 6.24 -4.63 16.06
N LEU A 504 7.27 -3.94 15.56
CA LEU A 504 7.32 -2.50 15.34
C LEU A 504 7.45 -2.24 13.85
N SER A 505 6.58 -1.42 13.26
CA SER A 505 6.55 -1.18 11.81
C SER A 505 6.46 0.29 11.48
N GLY A 506 7.31 0.75 10.56
CA GLY A 506 7.25 2.08 9.97
C GLY A 506 6.39 2.06 8.71
N LEU A 507 5.39 2.94 8.66
CA LEU A 507 4.41 3.03 7.58
C LEU A 507 4.58 4.34 6.82
N GLN A 508 4.58 4.24 5.50
CA GLN A 508 4.57 5.41 4.64
C GLN A 508 3.34 6.28 4.91
N ASP A 509 3.53 7.59 5.08
CA ASP A 509 2.51 8.63 5.34
C ASP A 509 1.70 8.39 6.65
N ASN A 510 1.98 7.29 7.39
CA ASN A 510 1.12 6.79 8.46
C ASN A 510 1.87 6.44 9.75
N SER A 511 3.03 7.02 10.01
CA SER A 511 3.71 6.87 11.30
C SER A 511 4.34 5.50 11.57
N THR A 512 4.79 5.30 12.81
CA THR A 512 5.28 4.01 13.30
C THR A 512 4.25 3.38 14.23
N TYR A 513 3.89 2.14 13.94
CA TYR A 513 2.91 1.35 14.69
C TYR A 513 3.55 0.12 15.32
N ALA A 514 2.98 -0.33 16.44
CA ALA A 514 3.38 -1.57 17.09
C ALA A 514 2.19 -2.46 17.42
N THR A 515 2.47 -3.76 17.54
CA THR A 515 1.57 -4.75 18.13
C THR A 515 2.30 -5.66 19.09
N GLN A 516 1.58 -6.15 20.10
CA GLN A 516 2.01 -7.23 20.99
C GLN A 516 1.14 -8.48 20.81
N SER A 517 0.11 -8.36 19.96
CA SER A 517 -0.85 -9.41 19.73
C SER A 517 -0.38 -10.37 18.64
N GLY A 518 -0.71 -11.64 18.82
CA GLY A 518 -0.56 -12.65 17.76
C GLY A 518 -1.75 -12.71 16.80
N VAL A 519 -2.78 -11.89 17.01
CA VAL A 519 -4.06 -11.91 16.29
C VAL A 519 -4.11 -10.79 15.27
N SER A 520 -4.40 -11.13 14.01
CA SER A 520 -4.36 -10.19 12.88
C SER A 520 -5.47 -9.13 12.90
N THR A 521 -6.56 -9.38 13.63
CA THR A 521 -7.69 -8.44 13.73
C THR A 521 -7.57 -7.48 14.91
N ASP A 522 -6.58 -7.69 15.78
CA ASP A 522 -6.36 -6.79 16.91
C ASP A 522 -5.76 -5.46 16.41
N PRO A 523 -6.20 -4.33 16.97
CA PRO A 523 -5.68 -3.04 16.55
C PRO A 523 -4.23 -2.87 16.96
N TRP A 524 -3.46 -2.29 16.07
CA TRP A 524 -2.11 -1.81 16.37
C TRP A 524 -2.18 -0.41 16.98
N PHE A 525 -1.17 -0.02 17.74
CA PHE A 525 -1.10 1.28 18.39
C PHE A 525 0.04 2.12 17.84
N VAL A 526 -0.18 3.43 17.77
CA VAL A 526 0.79 4.41 17.29
C VAL A 526 1.92 4.58 18.29
N VAL A 527 3.15 4.59 17.80
CA VAL A 527 4.36 4.78 18.61
C VAL A 527 5.01 6.13 18.29
N SER A 528 5.17 6.49 17.04
CA SER A 528 5.85 7.71 16.57
C SER A 528 5.06 8.36 15.44
N GLY A 529 5.29 9.66 15.19
CA GLY A 529 4.68 10.40 14.07
C GLY A 529 5.54 10.42 12.79
N GLY A 530 5.12 11.18 11.77
CA GLY A 530 5.79 11.33 10.47
C GLY A 530 5.67 10.12 9.55
N ASP A 531 6.50 10.04 8.51
CA ASP A 531 6.68 8.80 7.74
C ASP A 531 7.49 7.80 8.58
N GLY A 532 6.84 6.73 9.02
CA GLY A 532 7.58 5.67 9.71
C GLY A 532 8.55 4.99 8.75
N MET A 533 9.85 5.07 9.06
CA MET A 533 10.93 4.50 8.25
C MET A 533 11.58 3.30 8.94
N THR A 534 12.89 3.31 9.13
CA THR A 534 13.60 2.24 9.83
C THR A 534 13.10 2.12 11.27
N THR A 535 12.91 0.90 11.71
CA THR A 535 12.50 0.57 13.08
C THR A 535 13.54 -0.31 13.76
N GLY A 536 13.55 -0.32 15.08
CA GLY A 536 14.44 -1.16 15.87
C GLY A 536 13.84 -1.56 17.20
N VAL A 537 14.06 -2.84 17.59
CA VAL A 537 13.57 -3.41 18.85
C VAL A 537 14.71 -4.10 19.54
N VAL A 538 15.03 -3.70 20.78
CA VAL A 538 16.09 -4.30 21.58
C VAL A 538 15.64 -4.60 22.99
N ASN A 539 16.50 -5.26 23.76
CA ASN A 539 16.25 -5.60 25.16
C ASN A 539 14.94 -6.37 25.41
N GLY A 540 14.60 -7.33 24.52
CA GLY A 540 13.38 -8.11 24.68
C GLY A 540 12.10 -7.29 24.48
N GLY A 541 12.13 -6.25 23.63
CA GLY A 541 11.01 -5.37 23.40
C GLY A 541 10.86 -4.20 24.38
N ALA A 542 11.80 -4.06 25.33
CA ALA A 542 11.73 -2.98 26.32
C ALA A 542 12.16 -1.61 25.76
N GLN A 543 13.04 -1.58 24.76
CA GLN A 543 13.46 -0.35 24.09
C GLN A 543 13.13 -0.40 22.61
N LEU A 544 12.53 0.68 22.11
CA LEU A 544 12.05 0.81 20.75
C LEU A 544 12.63 2.06 20.10
N PHE A 545 12.95 1.93 18.83
CA PHE A 545 13.46 3.01 18.01
C PHE A 545 12.61 3.12 16.76
N GLY A 546 11.98 4.26 16.57
CA GLY A 546 11.27 4.64 15.34
C GLY A 546 12.01 5.76 14.64
N SER A 547 11.99 5.81 13.33
CA SER A 547 12.58 6.93 12.60
C SER A 547 11.62 7.52 11.59
N TRP A 548 11.93 8.72 11.14
CA TRP A 548 11.25 9.46 10.10
C TRP A 548 12.27 10.25 9.26
N GLN A 549 11.83 11.03 8.30
CA GLN A 549 12.70 11.67 7.32
C GLN A 549 13.81 12.48 7.98
N GLY A 550 14.97 12.57 7.35
CA GLY A 550 16.01 13.52 7.69
C GLY A 550 16.84 13.16 8.93
N GLY A 551 17.15 11.89 9.16
CA GLY A 551 18.01 11.43 10.26
C GLY A 551 17.34 11.54 11.65
N ASN A 552 16.01 11.52 11.68
CA ASN A 552 15.26 11.64 12.93
C ASN A 552 14.97 10.27 13.54
N ILE A 553 15.59 9.98 14.69
CA ILE A 553 15.39 8.73 15.42
C ILE A 553 14.77 9.05 16.79
N GLU A 554 13.61 8.50 17.07
CA GLU A 554 12.91 8.61 18.34
C GLU A 554 13.05 7.33 19.16
N CYS A 555 13.22 7.49 20.47
CA CYS A 555 13.42 6.41 21.42
C CYS A 555 12.22 6.30 22.34
N TYR A 556 11.81 5.05 22.61
CA TYR A 556 10.69 4.72 23.46
C TYR A 556 11.05 3.60 24.43
N TYR A 557 10.43 3.63 25.60
CA TYR A 557 10.51 2.58 26.60
C TYR A 557 9.16 1.87 26.72
N ASN A 558 9.16 0.57 26.59
CA ASN A 558 8.01 -0.30 26.76
C ASN A 558 8.17 -1.09 28.05
N ASP A 559 7.30 -0.84 29.05
CA ASP A 559 7.28 -1.54 30.32
C ASP A 559 6.40 -2.82 30.30
N GLY A 560 5.89 -3.19 29.12
CA GLY A 560 4.97 -4.30 28.91
C GLY A 560 3.50 -3.92 29.05
N GLN A 561 3.19 -2.76 29.62
CA GLN A 561 1.84 -2.21 29.74
C GLN A 561 1.68 -0.90 28.97
N TYR A 562 2.73 -0.06 28.99
CA TYR A 562 2.73 1.26 28.32
C TYR A 562 4.01 1.45 27.51
N ILE A 563 3.89 2.16 26.40
CA ILE A 563 5.01 2.65 25.62
C ILE A 563 5.13 4.15 25.90
N SER A 564 6.27 4.54 26.48
CA SER A 564 6.56 5.90 26.87
C SER A 564 7.63 6.50 25.97
N TYR A 565 7.39 7.69 25.45
CA TYR A 565 8.41 8.45 24.71
C TYR A 565 9.54 8.84 25.68
N ILE A 566 10.78 8.46 25.34
CA ILE A 566 11.97 8.81 26.11
C ILE A 566 12.54 10.15 25.64
N GLY A 567 12.73 10.26 24.32
CA GLY A 567 13.36 11.39 23.69
C GLY A 567 13.70 11.10 22.24
N ARG A 568 14.33 12.07 21.59
CA ARG A 568 14.85 11.96 20.24
C ARG A 568 16.36 11.95 20.29
N LEU A 569 17.00 11.06 19.53
CA LEU A 569 18.41 11.17 19.25
C LEU A 569 18.58 12.38 18.32
N PRO A 570 19.31 13.42 18.74
CA PRO A 570 19.58 14.52 17.84
C PRO A 570 20.42 13.99 16.67
N PRO A 571 20.26 14.54 15.45
CA PRO A 571 21.13 14.21 14.35
C PRO A 571 22.59 14.40 14.74
N PRO A 572 23.51 13.53 14.32
CA PRO A 572 24.92 13.62 14.69
C PRO A 572 25.58 14.92 14.25
N SER A 573 25.26 15.42 13.05
CA SER A 573 25.75 16.69 12.55
C SER A 573 24.68 17.78 12.61
N ASN A 574 25.08 19.03 12.82
CA ASN A 574 24.18 20.19 12.74
C ASN A 574 23.84 20.58 11.29
N GLN A 575 24.23 19.76 10.31
CA GLN A 575 23.96 20.00 8.90
C GLN A 575 22.80 19.12 8.46
N SER A 576 21.76 19.71 7.93
CA SER A 576 20.57 19.06 7.38
C SER A 576 20.85 18.31 6.06
N VAL A 577 21.82 17.43 6.04
CA VAL A 577 22.24 16.69 4.83
C VAL A 577 22.00 15.20 5.08
N SER A 578 20.76 14.84 5.37
CA SER A 578 20.38 13.42 5.40
C SER A 578 19.73 13.03 4.08
N THR A 579 19.91 11.77 3.71
CA THR A 579 19.08 11.14 2.67
C THR A 579 17.61 11.17 3.08
N PHE A 580 16.68 11.08 2.13
CA PHE A 580 15.24 10.99 2.43
C PHE A 580 14.97 9.89 3.46
N PHE A 581 15.53 8.70 3.24
CA PHE A 581 15.34 7.55 4.11
C PHE A 581 16.38 7.55 5.24
N THR A 582 15.91 7.53 6.49
CA THR A 582 16.77 7.45 7.67
C THR A 582 17.26 6.01 7.86
N ASN A 583 18.53 5.77 7.56
CA ASN A 583 19.15 4.45 7.67
C ASN A 583 19.96 4.33 8.97
N TYR A 584 19.57 3.41 9.82
CA TYR A 584 20.36 3.01 10.97
C TYR A 584 20.27 1.50 11.21
N ILE A 585 21.20 0.97 11.98
CA ILE A 585 21.19 -0.42 12.44
C ILE A 585 21.56 -0.48 13.92
N LEU A 586 20.93 -1.39 14.65
CA LEU A 586 21.20 -1.66 16.05
C LEU A 586 22.16 -2.84 16.18
N SER A 587 23.17 -2.73 17.06
CA SER A 587 24.02 -3.86 17.39
C SER A 587 23.17 -5.00 17.97
N PRO A 588 23.30 -6.24 17.45
CA PRO A 588 22.58 -7.39 17.99
C PRO A 588 23.15 -7.84 19.35
N ASN A 589 24.33 -7.36 19.73
CA ASN A 589 25.00 -7.70 20.99
C ASN A 589 24.45 -6.84 22.14
N LEU A 590 23.34 -7.28 22.74
CA LEU A 590 22.68 -6.65 23.89
C LEU A 590 22.20 -5.21 23.63
N GLY A 591 22.15 -4.75 22.37
CA GLY A 591 21.70 -3.43 22.00
C GLY A 591 22.53 -2.32 22.66
N SER A 592 23.87 -2.43 22.57
CA SER A 592 24.77 -1.46 23.17
C SER A 592 25.02 -0.26 22.26
N GLU A 593 25.01 -0.46 20.94
CA GLU A 593 25.32 0.59 19.97
C GLU A 593 24.22 0.70 18.90
N LEU A 594 24.08 1.95 18.36
CA LEU A 594 23.32 2.24 17.17
C LEU A 594 24.27 2.90 16.16
N TYR A 595 24.24 2.42 14.91
CA TYR A 595 25.00 3.00 13.80
C TYR A 595 24.05 3.69 12.85
N GLU A 596 24.36 4.94 12.48
CA GLU A 596 23.56 5.77 11.58
C GLU A 596 24.42 6.30 10.43
N ALA A 597 23.81 6.43 9.26
CA ALA A 597 24.41 7.07 8.09
C ALA A 597 23.84 8.46 7.85
N GLU A 598 24.68 9.46 7.85
CA GLU A 598 24.38 10.79 7.29
C GLU A 598 25.17 10.96 5.98
N THR A 599 24.53 10.76 4.85
CA THR A 599 25.14 10.77 3.51
C THR A 599 26.33 9.78 3.39
N ASP A 600 27.55 10.30 3.39
CA ASP A 600 28.81 9.55 3.31
C ASP A 600 29.53 9.46 4.67
N HIS A 601 28.90 9.95 5.74
CA HIS A 601 29.42 9.85 7.11
C HIS A 601 28.78 8.71 7.88
N LEU A 602 29.58 8.00 8.65
CA LEU A 602 29.13 6.91 9.53
C LEU A 602 29.28 7.34 10.99
N TRP A 603 28.20 7.25 11.72
CA TRP A 603 28.14 7.63 13.12
C TRP A 603 27.77 6.45 14.00
N ARG A 604 28.28 6.43 15.22
CA ARG A 604 27.91 5.47 16.26
C ARG A 604 27.38 6.22 17.49
N PHE A 605 26.23 5.82 17.95
CA PHE A 605 25.69 6.21 19.25
C PHE A 605 26.00 5.11 20.26
N ASP A 606 26.78 5.45 21.32
CA ASP A 606 27.23 4.51 22.31
C ASP A 606 26.22 4.34 23.45
N ASN A 607 26.09 3.10 23.95
CA ASN A 607 25.39 2.76 25.18
C ASN A 607 23.88 3.07 25.17
N ILE A 608 23.17 2.63 24.12
CA ILE A 608 21.71 2.77 24.04
C ILE A 608 20.98 2.06 25.19
N SER A 609 21.59 1.03 25.80
CA SER A 609 21.04 0.37 27.00
C SER A 609 20.97 1.26 28.24
N ALA A 610 21.76 2.34 28.28
CA ALA A 610 21.73 3.33 29.37
C ALA A 610 20.70 4.48 29.12
N LEU A 611 19.96 4.46 28.03
CA LEU A 611 18.89 5.42 27.82
C LEU A 611 17.86 5.35 28.96
N PRO A 612 17.33 6.48 29.41
CA PRO A 612 16.39 6.51 30.52
C PRO A 612 15.10 5.75 30.18
N SER A 613 14.41 5.25 31.20
CA SER A 613 13.07 4.64 31.05
C SER A 613 11.93 5.66 31.12
N GLN A 614 12.24 6.95 31.25
CA GLN A 614 11.28 8.05 31.31
C GLN A 614 11.73 9.21 30.44
N SER A 615 10.79 10.05 30.02
CA SER A 615 11.08 11.23 29.22
C SER A 615 12.14 12.14 29.87
N GLY A 616 13.16 12.49 29.11
CA GLY A 616 14.27 13.32 29.56
C GLY A 616 15.09 13.81 28.37
N ASN A 617 16.08 14.68 28.68
CA ASN A 617 17.05 15.08 27.67
C ASN A 617 18.02 13.91 27.44
N ILE A 618 17.97 13.33 26.26
CA ILE A 618 19.00 12.41 25.79
C ILE A 618 20.24 13.24 25.50
N VAL A 619 21.30 12.96 26.23
CA VAL A 619 22.60 13.60 25.95
C VAL A 619 23.18 12.94 24.71
N PRO A 620 23.47 13.70 23.65
CA PRO A 620 24.10 13.12 22.44
C PRO A 620 25.43 12.46 22.83
N ASN A 621 25.56 11.19 22.45
CA ASN A 621 26.80 10.43 22.67
C ASN A 621 27.24 9.83 21.30
N TRP A 622 27.27 10.69 20.28
CA TRP A 622 27.70 10.32 18.97
C TRP A 622 29.21 10.34 18.83
N THR A 623 29.74 9.31 18.25
CA THR A 623 31.12 9.22 17.79
C THR A 623 31.11 9.09 16.28
N GLU A 624 31.70 10.04 15.56
CA GLU A 624 31.99 9.87 14.14
C GLU A 624 33.07 8.80 14.01
N LEU A 625 32.76 7.77 13.25
CA LEU A 625 33.75 6.74 12.94
C LEU A 625 34.67 7.31 11.87
N THR A 626 35.80 7.88 12.32
CA THR A 626 36.88 8.30 11.42
C THR A 626 37.46 7.03 10.82
N LEU A 627 36.85 6.63 9.72
CA LEU A 627 37.28 5.48 8.96
C LEU A 627 38.69 5.81 8.43
N VAL A 628 39.68 5.02 8.84
CA VAL A 628 41.02 5.08 8.28
C VAL A 628 40.92 4.47 6.87
N ALA A 629 40.27 5.24 5.98
CA ALA A 629 40.35 5.02 4.56
C ALA A 629 41.67 5.56 4.08
N ASP A 630 42.24 4.90 3.11
CA ASP A 630 43.30 5.50 2.28
C ASP A 630 42.79 6.90 1.88
N THR A 631 43.42 7.95 2.37
CA THR A 631 43.02 9.37 2.31
C THR A 631 42.82 9.92 0.91
N LEU A 632 42.89 9.08 -0.12
CA LEU A 632 42.79 9.41 -1.52
C LEU A 632 41.39 9.19 -2.14
N HIS A 633 40.45 8.56 -1.44
CA HIS A 633 39.13 8.26 -2.00
C HIS A 633 38.04 8.57 -0.97
N PRO A 634 37.47 9.78 -0.97
CA PRO A 634 36.21 10.02 -0.28
C PRO A 634 35.17 9.03 -0.81
N LEU A 635 34.24 8.56 0.05
CA LEU A 635 33.10 7.77 -0.38
C LEU A 635 32.35 8.57 -1.47
N ASN A 636 32.56 8.19 -2.74
CA ASN A 636 31.89 8.86 -3.87
C ASN A 636 30.44 8.38 -3.98
N GLY A 637 29.62 8.61 -2.95
CA GLY A 637 28.24 8.18 -2.90
C GLY A 637 27.73 8.24 -1.46
N PHE A 638 26.44 7.98 -1.24
CA PHE A 638 25.87 7.93 0.09
C PHE A 638 25.58 6.47 0.52
N ILE A 639 25.61 6.23 1.83
CA ILE A 639 25.32 4.94 2.43
C ILE A 639 23.83 4.65 2.33
N THR A 640 23.47 3.48 1.80
CA THR A 640 22.09 3.10 1.51
C THR A 640 21.56 1.98 2.38
N THR A 641 22.45 1.17 2.95
CA THR A 641 22.07 0.00 3.74
C THR A 641 23.20 -0.43 4.67
N PHE A 642 22.81 -1.16 5.70
CA PHE A 642 23.71 -1.78 6.66
C PHE A 642 23.49 -3.28 6.79
N GLY A 643 24.55 -3.99 7.19
CA GLY A 643 24.51 -5.33 7.73
C GLY A 643 25.43 -5.39 8.96
N ILE A 644 25.10 -6.21 9.95
CA ILE A 644 25.91 -6.34 11.16
C ILE A 644 25.96 -7.80 11.62
N SER A 645 27.12 -8.23 12.08
CA SER A 645 27.30 -9.58 12.60
C SER A 645 26.80 -9.73 14.03
N ALA A 646 26.09 -10.82 14.31
CA ALA A 646 25.63 -11.15 15.65
C ALA A 646 26.72 -11.78 16.55
N ASN A 647 27.72 -12.42 15.95
CA ASN A 647 28.69 -13.27 16.69
C ASN A 647 30.01 -12.57 17.03
N ILE A 648 30.44 -11.65 16.21
CA ILE A 648 31.66 -10.85 16.44
C ILE A 648 31.19 -9.43 16.65
N GLY A 649 31.20 -8.96 17.90
CA GLY A 649 30.74 -7.64 18.26
C GLY A 649 31.25 -6.60 17.29
N ASP A 650 30.31 -5.96 16.58
CA ASP A 650 30.52 -4.75 15.82
C ASP A 650 31.40 -4.89 14.58
N ARG A 651 31.26 -6.02 13.89
CA ARG A 651 31.64 -6.13 12.50
C ARG A 651 30.46 -5.61 11.68
N LEU A 652 30.62 -4.41 11.16
CA LEU A 652 29.59 -3.67 10.43
C LEU A 652 29.90 -3.71 8.94
N PHE A 653 28.87 -3.91 8.14
CA PHE A 653 28.92 -3.80 6.68
C PHE A 653 28.01 -2.64 6.24
N PHE A 654 28.39 -1.94 5.19
CA PHE A 654 27.50 -0.98 4.56
C PHE A 654 27.63 -0.95 3.04
N GLY A 655 26.50 -0.67 2.38
CA GLY A 655 26.42 -0.53 0.93
C GLY A 655 26.11 0.90 0.53
N THR A 656 26.37 1.24 -0.74
CA THR A 656 26.22 2.59 -1.27
C THR A 656 25.33 2.63 -2.53
N ASN A 657 24.89 3.82 -2.91
CA ASN A 657 24.13 4.06 -4.14
C ASN A 657 24.96 3.97 -5.45
N ILE A 658 26.26 3.68 -5.34
CA ILE A 658 27.16 3.57 -6.48
C ILE A 658 27.74 2.17 -6.69
N GLY A 659 27.17 1.17 -6.02
CA GLY A 659 27.59 -0.24 -6.17
C GLY A 659 28.80 -0.66 -5.34
N LYS A 660 29.15 0.12 -4.33
CA LYS A 660 30.24 -0.19 -3.42
C LYS A 660 29.71 -0.83 -2.13
N VAL A 661 30.51 -1.75 -1.58
CA VAL A 661 30.26 -2.42 -0.30
C VAL A 661 31.54 -2.40 0.52
N TYR A 662 31.38 -2.02 1.77
CA TYR A 662 32.50 -1.89 2.70
C TYR A 662 32.24 -2.71 3.96
N GLU A 663 33.33 -3.14 4.57
CA GLU A 663 33.38 -3.76 5.89
C GLU A 663 34.11 -2.82 6.86
N VAL A 664 33.56 -2.69 8.06
CA VAL A 664 34.16 -1.95 9.19
C VAL A 664 34.42 -2.95 10.29
N ASP A 665 35.68 -3.33 10.47
CA ASP A 665 36.11 -4.16 11.57
C ASP A 665 36.28 -3.29 12.83
N ASN A 666 35.86 -3.86 13.98
CA ASN A 666 36.01 -3.20 15.28
C ASN A 666 35.29 -1.85 15.37
N ALA A 667 34.05 -1.81 14.89
CA ALA A 667 33.26 -0.57 14.84
C ALA A 667 33.04 0.08 16.23
N ILE A 668 33.19 -0.67 17.31
CA ILE A 668 33.22 -0.12 18.68
C ILE A 668 34.53 0.57 19.03
N SER A 669 35.61 0.34 18.28
CA SER A 669 36.90 0.98 18.51
C SER A 669 36.82 2.49 18.17
N PRO A 670 37.63 3.32 18.83
CA PRO A 670 37.84 4.70 18.39
C PRO A 670 38.61 4.79 17.05
N PHE A 671 39.23 3.68 16.59
CA PHE A 671 39.98 3.61 15.32
C PHE A 671 39.57 2.33 14.57
N PRO A 672 38.34 2.28 13.99
CA PRO A 672 37.90 1.12 13.23
C PRO A 672 38.62 1.03 11.89
N THR A 673 38.76 -0.18 11.37
CA THR A 673 39.39 -0.42 10.06
C THR A 673 38.35 -0.55 8.97
N LEU A 674 38.46 0.24 7.91
CA LEU A 674 37.61 0.15 6.71
C LEU A 674 38.28 -0.69 5.63
N LYS A 675 37.56 -1.66 5.06
CA LYS A 675 37.98 -2.49 3.95
C LYS A 675 36.94 -2.37 2.82
N ASP A 676 37.38 -2.02 1.60
CA ASP A 676 36.52 -2.14 0.40
C ASP A 676 36.47 -3.64 0.04
N ILE A 677 35.27 -4.23 0.16
CA ILE A 677 35.02 -5.63 -0.18
C ILE A 677 34.14 -5.77 -1.43
N SER A 678 34.05 -4.70 -2.22
CA SER A 678 33.21 -4.68 -3.42
C SER A 678 33.65 -5.74 -4.43
N GLY A 679 32.72 -6.56 -4.88
CA GLY A 679 32.98 -7.55 -5.94
C GLY A 679 33.21 -6.87 -7.29
N SER A 680 34.13 -7.41 -8.07
CA SER A 680 34.40 -6.89 -9.43
C SER A 680 33.23 -7.01 -10.40
N SER A 681 32.25 -7.88 -10.09
CA SER A 681 31.02 -8.10 -10.85
C SER A 681 29.83 -7.27 -10.36
N PHE A 682 30.01 -6.47 -9.31
CA PHE A 682 28.92 -5.63 -8.80
C PHE A 682 28.51 -4.57 -9.83
N PRO A 683 27.21 -4.22 -9.91
CA PRO A 683 26.74 -3.24 -10.86
C PRO A 683 27.30 -1.86 -10.54
N GLN A 684 28.02 -1.26 -11.50
CA GLN A 684 28.50 0.12 -11.35
C GLN A 684 27.30 1.08 -11.24
N ASN A 685 27.35 2.02 -10.30
CA ASN A 685 26.25 2.90 -9.95
C ASN A 685 24.95 2.18 -9.54
N GLY A 686 25.09 0.90 -9.11
CA GLY A 686 24.01 0.14 -8.54
C GLY A 686 23.67 0.59 -7.12
N PHE A 687 22.40 0.50 -6.76
CA PHE A 687 21.92 0.83 -5.44
C PHE A 687 21.92 -0.44 -4.57
N ALA A 688 22.81 -0.48 -3.59
CA ALA A 688 22.83 -1.56 -2.60
C ALA A 688 21.63 -1.36 -1.66
N ALA A 689 20.63 -2.22 -1.79
CA ALA A 689 19.36 -2.12 -1.06
C ALA A 689 19.34 -2.91 0.24
N GLY A 690 20.20 -3.91 0.39
CA GLY A 690 20.25 -4.74 1.58
C GLY A 690 21.58 -5.49 1.70
N ILE A 691 22.01 -5.68 2.94
CA ILE A 691 23.11 -6.58 3.31
C ILE A 691 22.63 -7.47 4.44
N GLU A 692 22.60 -8.77 4.21
CA GLU A 692 22.30 -9.76 5.23
C GLU A 692 23.56 -10.54 5.58
N VAL A 693 23.98 -10.45 6.82
CA VAL A 693 25.11 -11.22 7.36
C VAL A 693 24.56 -12.48 8.00
N ASP A 694 25.21 -13.62 7.73
CA ASP A 694 24.80 -14.90 8.30
C ASP A 694 24.88 -14.83 9.84
N PRO A 695 23.79 -15.15 10.56
CA PRO A 695 23.76 -15.05 12.02
C PRO A 695 24.80 -15.93 12.72
N ASP A 696 25.22 -17.04 12.11
CA ASP A 696 26.13 -18.02 12.69
C ASP A 696 27.57 -17.85 12.19
N ASP A 697 27.80 -17.22 11.04
CA ASP A 697 29.12 -17.01 10.45
C ASP A 697 29.27 -15.64 9.78
N SER A 698 29.99 -14.76 10.44
CA SER A 698 30.21 -13.38 9.98
C SER A 698 30.95 -13.21 8.65
N LYS A 699 31.56 -14.30 8.15
CA LYS A 699 32.24 -14.33 6.84
C LYS A 699 31.29 -14.57 5.68
N HIS A 700 30.08 -15.00 6.00
CA HIS A 700 29.03 -15.23 5.03
C HIS A 700 28.09 -14.03 4.99
N ALA A 701 27.90 -13.46 3.82
CA ALA A 701 26.97 -12.36 3.62
C ALA A 701 26.30 -12.44 2.24
N ILE A 702 25.12 -11.88 2.16
CA ILE A 702 24.37 -11.64 0.91
C ILE A 702 24.23 -10.14 0.73
N VAL A 703 24.56 -9.65 -0.46
CA VAL A 703 24.34 -8.25 -0.88
C VAL A 703 23.25 -8.22 -1.94
N VAL A 704 22.33 -7.24 -1.82
CA VAL A 704 21.18 -7.04 -2.68
C VAL A 704 21.32 -5.71 -3.42
N PHE A 705 21.16 -5.73 -4.75
CA PHE A 705 21.03 -4.55 -5.59
C PHE A 705 19.62 -4.47 -6.16
N SER A 706 18.92 -3.36 -5.95
CA SER A 706 17.51 -3.24 -6.30
C SER A 706 17.22 -2.65 -7.69
N ASN A 707 18.22 -2.20 -8.39
CA ASN A 707 18.07 -1.65 -9.73
C ASN A 707 17.54 -2.71 -10.71
N TYR A 708 16.77 -2.26 -11.69
CA TYR A 708 16.45 -3.10 -12.84
C TYR A 708 17.66 -3.26 -13.76
N HIS A 709 17.69 -4.36 -14.51
CA HIS A 709 18.70 -4.69 -15.50
C HIS A 709 20.12 -4.87 -14.93
N VAL A 710 20.21 -5.30 -13.68
CA VAL A 710 21.46 -5.65 -13.02
C VAL A 710 21.39 -7.06 -12.42
N GLN A 711 22.54 -7.68 -12.21
CA GLN A 711 22.64 -8.83 -11.29
C GLN A 711 22.23 -8.34 -9.89
N SER A 712 21.20 -8.95 -9.34
CA SER A 712 20.55 -8.43 -8.13
C SER A 712 21.11 -9.01 -6.82
N LEU A 713 21.68 -10.22 -6.84
CA LEU A 713 22.07 -10.93 -5.63
C LEU A 713 23.48 -11.52 -5.73
N PHE A 714 24.29 -11.24 -4.72
CA PHE A 714 25.63 -11.79 -4.58
C PHE A 714 25.83 -12.36 -3.18
N ARG A 715 26.59 -13.45 -3.08
CA ARG A 715 26.95 -14.08 -1.81
C ARG A 715 28.45 -14.20 -1.71
N THR A 716 29.00 -13.90 -0.53
CA THR A 716 30.35 -14.27 -0.11
C THR A 716 30.30 -15.37 0.96
N THR A 717 31.35 -16.18 1.04
CA THR A 717 31.60 -17.14 2.11
C THR A 717 33.02 -17.05 2.66
N ASP A 718 33.76 -16.02 2.28
CA ASP A 718 35.16 -15.80 2.58
C ASP A 718 35.48 -14.33 2.89
N ASP A 719 34.54 -13.65 3.55
CA ASP A 719 34.79 -12.32 4.06
C ASP A 719 34.87 -11.23 2.96
N GLY A 720 34.14 -11.43 1.88
CA GLY A 720 34.11 -10.51 0.75
C GLY A 720 35.31 -10.59 -0.17
N GLU A 721 36.18 -11.61 -0.04
CA GLU A 721 37.28 -11.79 -0.96
C GLU A 721 36.80 -12.28 -2.33
N HIS A 722 35.73 -13.08 -2.34
CA HIS A 722 35.05 -13.53 -3.56
C HIS A 722 33.54 -13.38 -3.40
N TRP A 723 32.89 -13.09 -4.50
CA TRP A 723 31.46 -12.94 -4.59
C TRP A 723 30.87 -13.74 -5.75
N ASP A 724 29.93 -14.63 -5.42
CA ASP A 724 29.17 -15.41 -6.39
C ASP A 724 27.81 -14.78 -6.64
N ALA A 725 27.45 -14.64 -7.92
CA ALA A 725 26.09 -14.24 -8.30
C ALA A 725 25.11 -15.38 -7.98
N ILE A 726 24.07 -15.10 -7.20
CA ILE A 726 23.09 -16.10 -6.74
C ILE A 726 21.64 -15.76 -7.14
N GLY A 727 21.43 -14.77 -8.02
CA GLY A 727 20.11 -14.39 -8.52
C GLY A 727 19.36 -15.55 -9.21
N GLY A 728 20.10 -16.42 -9.90
CA GLY A 728 19.56 -17.66 -10.44
C GLY A 728 18.37 -17.42 -11.38
N ASN A 729 17.26 -18.11 -11.13
CA ASN A 729 16.04 -17.96 -11.93
C ASN A 729 15.23 -16.68 -11.66
N LEU A 730 15.65 -15.81 -10.75
CA LEU A 730 15.09 -14.45 -10.62
C LEU A 730 15.63 -13.53 -11.71
N GLU A 731 16.75 -13.85 -12.32
CA GLU A 731 17.31 -13.12 -13.45
C GLU A 731 16.78 -13.68 -14.78
N ASP A 732 16.26 -12.81 -15.65
CA ASP A 732 15.81 -13.23 -16.98
C ASP A 732 17.00 -13.57 -17.89
N LEU A 733 18.06 -12.77 -17.82
CA LEU A 733 19.32 -13.01 -18.54
C LEU A 733 20.49 -13.10 -17.55
N PRO A 734 21.57 -13.81 -17.91
CA PRO A 734 22.72 -14.04 -17.01
C PRO A 734 23.45 -12.78 -16.54
N ASP A 735 23.30 -11.67 -17.22
CA ASP A 735 23.85 -10.36 -16.84
C ASP A 735 22.89 -9.48 -16.04
N GLY A 736 21.73 -10.03 -15.65
CA GLY A 736 20.67 -9.32 -14.94
C GLY A 736 19.76 -8.45 -15.84
N ALA A 737 20.02 -8.40 -17.15
CA ALA A 737 19.14 -7.70 -18.06
C ALA A 737 17.82 -8.46 -18.27
N GLY A 738 16.82 -7.79 -18.85
CA GLY A 738 15.54 -8.40 -19.20
C GLY A 738 14.41 -8.06 -18.24
N SER A 739 13.58 -9.04 -17.94
CA SER A 739 12.30 -8.85 -17.23
C SER A 739 12.30 -9.34 -15.78
N GLY A 740 13.48 -9.60 -15.22
CA GLY A 740 13.63 -10.03 -13.82
C GLY A 740 13.14 -8.94 -12.84
N PRO A 741 12.61 -9.34 -11.67
CA PRO A 741 12.11 -8.39 -10.67
C PRO A 741 13.23 -7.60 -9.99
N SER A 742 12.88 -6.43 -9.48
CA SER A 742 13.71 -5.69 -8.54
C SER A 742 13.78 -6.45 -7.21
N VAL A 743 14.96 -6.83 -6.75
CA VAL A 743 15.16 -7.46 -5.43
C VAL A 743 15.41 -6.38 -4.39
N ARG A 744 14.70 -6.42 -3.26
CA ARG A 744 14.66 -5.34 -2.25
C ARG A 744 15.44 -5.68 -0.98
N CYS A 745 15.32 -6.90 -0.52
CA CYS A 745 15.90 -7.36 0.75
C CYS A 745 16.21 -8.85 0.71
N ALA A 746 17.05 -9.30 1.64
CA ALA A 746 17.34 -10.71 1.86
C ALA A 746 17.33 -11.03 3.36
N LYS A 747 17.10 -12.32 3.71
CA LYS A 747 17.14 -12.80 5.09
C LYS A 747 17.60 -14.26 5.15
N ILE A 748 18.45 -14.57 6.11
CA ILE A 748 18.95 -15.93 6.38
C ILE A 748 18.29 -16.44 7.66
N LEU A 749 17.69 -17.63 7.58
CA LEU A 749 17.09 -18.31 8.71
C LEU A 749 17.69 -19.69 8.86
N HIS A 750 18.33 -19.95 10.00
CA HIS A 750 18.77 -21.27 10.38
C HIS A 750 17.65 -22.01 11.12
N THR A 751 17.40 -23.24 10.74
CA THR A 751 16.42 -24.12 11.38
C THR A 751 17.05 -25.45 11.69
N SER A 752 16.41 -26.27 12.53
CA SER A 752 16.86 -27.65 12.78
C SER A 752 16.94 -28.52 11.52
N ASN A 753 16.27 -28.11 10.44
CA ASN A 753 16.20 -28.87 9.18
C ASN A 753 17.10 -28.28 8.07
N GLY A 754 17.88 -27.24 8.39
CA GLY A 754 18.79 -26.57 7.46
C GLY A 754 18.55 -25.08 7.34
N THR A 755 19.30 -24.43 6.46
CA THR A 755 19.21 -22.97 6.24
C THR A 755 18.19 -22.67 5.14
N ILE A 756 17.39 -21.65 5.39
CA ILE A 756 16.46 -21.08 4.41
C ILE A 756 16.92 -19.66 4.10
N TYR A 757 17.01 -19.35 2.83
CA TYR A 757 17.32 -18.02 2.33
C TYR A 757 16.05 -17.42 1.77
N TYR A 758 15.66 -16.24 2.23
CA TYR A 758 14.52 -15.48 1.74
C TYR A 758 14.98 -14.25 1.00
N VAL A 759 14.24 -13.88 -0.04
CA VAL A 759 14.41 -12.59 -0.73
C VAL A 759 13.04 -11.96 -0.99
N GLY A 760 12.94 -10.67 -0.67
CA GLY A 760 11.82 -9.83 -1.01
C GLY A 760 12.04 -9.12 -2.34
N THR A 761 11.01 -9.08 -3.18
CA THR A 761 11.07 -8.52 -4.53
C THR A 761 9.90 -7.58 -4.82
N SER A 762 9.95 -6.90 -5.96
CA SER A 762 8.82 -6.12 -6.50
C SER A 762 7.59 -6.98 -6.86
N VAL A 763 7.72 -8.29 -6.90
CA VAL A 763 6.65 -9.24 -7.27
C VAL A 763 6.57 -10.44 -6.32
N GLY A 764 6.70 -10.19 -5.03
CA GLY A 764 6.48 -11.16 -3.98
C GLY A 764 7.72 -11.61 -3.22
N LEU A 765 7.50 -12.58 -2.35
CA LEU A 765 8.52 -13.25 -1.51
C LEU A 765 8.98 -14.53 -2.16
N TYR A 766 10.29 -14.76 -2.16
CA TYR A 766 10.88 -16.00 -2.67
C TYR A 766 11.82 -16.62 -1.65
N SER A 767 12.01 -17.95 -1.73
CA SER A 767 12.94 -18.67 -0.87
C SER A 767 13.70 -19.76 -1.62
N THR A 768 14.82 -20.16 -1.03
CA THR A 768 15.58 -21.36 -1.40
C THR A 768 16.28 -21.95 -0.19
N THR A 769 16.49 -23.26 -0.18
CA THR A 769 17.35 -23.94 0.81
C THR A 769 18.71 -24.31 0.25
N LYS A 770 18.94 -24.07 -1.04
CA LYS A 770 20.19 -24.46 -1.70
C LYS A 770 20.68 -23.36 -2.63
N ILE A 771 21.75 -22.70 -2.23
CA ILE A 771 22.48 -21.78 -3.09
C ILE A 771 23.40 -22.59 -4.03
N ASN A 772 23.32 -22.29 -5.33
CA ASN A 772 24.12 -22.96 -6.38
C ASN A 772 24.63 -21.95 -7.43
N GLY A 773 25.19 -20.81 -6.97
CA GLY A 773 25.62 -19.72 -7.83
C GLY A 773 24.51 -19.24 -8.75
N SER A 774 24.82 -19.00 -10.03
CA SER A 774 23.85 -18.59 -11.05
C SER A 774 22.80 -19.67 -11.41
N GLN A 775 22.90 -20.88 -10.87
CA GLN A 775 21.90 -21.95 -11.03
C GLN A 775 21.01 -22.10 -9.80
N THR A 776 20.98 -21.14 -8.92
CA THR A 776 20.09 -21.13 -7.75
C THR A 776 18.64 -21.07 -8.22
N ILE A 777 17.77 -21.90 -7.61
CA ILE A 777 16.34 -21.92 -7.87
C ILE A 777 15.63 -21.26 -6.69
N TRP A 778 15.04 -20.12 -6.97
CA TRP A 778 14.17 -19.40 -6.05
C TRP A 778 12.71 -19.77 -6.34
N THR A 779 11.95 -20.04 -5.29
CA THR A 779 10.54 -20.46 -5.35
C THR A 779 9.67 -19.43 -4.64
N GLN A 780 8.60 -18.99 -5.27
CA GLN A 780 7.68 -18.01 -4.68
C GLN A 780 7.00 -18.61 -3.44
N GLU A 781 7.14 -17.90 -2.33
CA GLU A 781 6.42 -18.17 -1.08
C GLU A 781 5.01 -17.57 -1.13
N ALA A 782 4.08 -18.19 -0.40
CA ALA A 782 2.76 -17.65 -0.17
C ALA A 782 2.03 -17.10 -1.43
N PRO A 783 1.98 -17.84 -2.56
CA PRO A 783 1.42 -17.33 -3.81
C PRO A 783 -0.08 -16.99 -3.72
N THR A 784 -0.77 -17.49 -2.69
CA THR A 784 -2.20 -17.24 -2.45
C THR A 784 -2.49 -16.21 -1.35
N THR A 785 -1.45 -15.73 -0.65
CA THR A 785 -1.59 -14.81 0.49
C THR A 785 -0.84 -13.51 0.24
N ILE A 786 0.50 -13.59 0.11
CA ILE A 786 1.35 -12.45 -0.26
C ILE A 786 1.25 -12.18 -1.76
N GLY A 787 1.32 -13.24 -2.58
CA GLY A 787 1.23 -13.14 -4.03
C GLY A 787 2.35 -12.27 -4.61
N ASN A 788 1.96 -11.29 -5.42
CA ASN A 788 2.85 -10.35 -6.10
C ASN A 788 2.95 -8.97 -5.40
N LEU A 789 2.60 -8.88 -4.11
CA LEU A 789 2.84 -7.64 -3.35
C LEU A 789 4.34 -7.34 -3.29
N ILE A 790 4.70 -6.06 -3.40
CA ILE A 790 6.07 -5.62 -3.22
C ILE A 790 6.50 -5.92 -1.78
N VAL A 791 7.60 -6.63 -1.60
CA VAL A 791 8.19 -6.94 -0.29
C VAL A 791 9.37 -6.01 -0.04
N GLU A 792 9.23 -5.11 0.93
CA GLU A 792 10.22 -4.06 1.21
C GLU A 792 11.26 -4.47 2.25
N SER A 793 10.84 -5.16 3.30
CA SER A 793 11.77 -5.63 4.33
C SER A 793 11.40 -6.99 4.90
N LEU A 794 12.39 -7.65 5.45
CA LEU A 794 12.32 -8.94 6.12
C LEU A 794 13.00 -8.85 7.47
N ASP A 795 12.42 -9.47 8.49
CA ASP A 795 13.11 -9.69 9.74
C ASP A 795 12.87 -11.11 10.27
N ALA A 796 13.83 -11.67 10.98
CA ALA A 796 13.80 -13.04 11.47
C ALA A 796 14.33 -13.17 12.89
N ARG A 797 13.71 -14.06 13.65
CA ARG A 797 14.16 -14.50 14.97
C ARG A 797 14.60 -15.95 14.88
N GLN A 798 15.91 -16.17 15.05
CA GLN A 798 16.53 -17.49 14.90
C GLN A 798 16.04 -18.51 15.94
N SER A 799 15.74 -18.06 17.18
CA SER A 799 15.43 -18.93 18.31
C SER A 799 14.15 -19.77 18.16
N ASP A 800 13.21 -19.34 17.31
CA ASP A 800 11.94 -20.03 17.06
C ASP A 800 11.54 -20.08 15.59
N GLY A 801 12.39 -19.60 14.69
CA GLY A 801 12.13 -19.61 13.25
C GLY A 801 11.06 -18.61 12.79
N ARG A 802 10.76 -17.59 13.58
CA ARG A 802 9.81 -16.53 13.21
C ARG A 802 10.40 -15.63 12.13
N VAL A 803 9.64 -15.43 11.07
CA VAL A 803 9.93 -14.44 10.01
C VAL A 803 8.73 -13.52 9.85
N ILE A 804 8.99 -12.22 9.68
CA ILE A 804 8.01 -11.23 9.27
C ILE A 804 8.38 -10.64 7.91
N VAL A 805 7.35 -10.26 7.17
CA VAL A 805 7.45 -9.72 5.81
C VAL A 805 6.67 -8.41 5.76
N SER A 806 7.35 -7.33 5.45
CA SER A 806 6.75 -6.01 5.24
C SER A 806 6.44 -5.82 3.78
N THR A 807 5.21 -5.38 3.49
CA THR A 807 4.76 -5.22 2.11
C THR A 807 4.22 -3.82 1.82
N GLN A 808 4.34 -3.40 0.58
CA GLN A 808 3.60 -2.21 0.12
C GLN A 808 2.18 -2.60 -0.28
N GLY A 809 1.20 -2.24 0.55
CA GLY A 809 -0.22 -2.42 0.26
C GLY A 809 -0.87 -3.68 0.82
N GLY A 810 -0.15 -4.46 1.64
CA GLY A 810 -0.71 -5.63 2.35
C GLY A 810 -0.36 -5.66 3.83
N GLY A 811 0.29 -4.61 4.35
CA GLY A 811 0.76 -4.59 5.72
C GLY A 811 1.89 -5.58 5.97
N VAL A 812 1.88 -6.18 7.16
CA VAL A 812 2.88 -7.15 7.62
C VAL A 812 2.30 -8.56 7.60
N PHE A 813 3.12 -9.52 7.17
CA PHE A 813 2.82 -10.96 7.25
C PHE A 813 3.82 -11.65 8.17
N LYS A 814 3.41 -12.77 8.76
CA LYS A 814 4.29 -13.66 9.53
C LYS A 814 4.17 -15.09 9.05
N ASN A 815 5.26 -15.86 9.19
CA ASN A 815 5.19 -17.31 9.03
C ASN A 815 4.57 -17.98 10.26
N ILE A 816 3.95 -19.14 10.06
CA ILE A 816 3.60 -20.05 11.14
C ILE A 816 4.71 -21.09 11.24
N PRO A 817 5.43 -21.22 12.39
CA PRO A 817 6.46 -22.24 12.55
C PRO A 817 5.89 -23.65 12.38
N VAL A 818 6.60 -24.51 11.68
CA VAL A 818 6.20 -25.89 11.34
C VAL A 818 5.89 -26.76 12.58
N ASN A 819 6.44 -26.44 13.73
CA ASN A 819 6.12 -27.16 14.99
C ASN A 819 4.68 -26.93 15.47
N ALA A 820 4.03 -25.85 15.03
CA ALA A 820 2.59 -25.66 15.23
C ALA A 820 1.75 -26.46 14.21
N VAL A 821 2.32 -26.70 13.01
CA VAL A 821 1.68 -27.49 11.94
C VAL A 821 1.73 -29.00 12.22
N ALA A 822 2.73 -29.48 12.97
CA ALA A 822 2.77 -30.88 13.37
C ALA A 822 1.53 -31.31 14.20
N ASN A 823 0.94 -30.38 14.95
CA ASN A 823 -0.32 -30.63 15.64
C ASN A 823 -1.54 -30.52 14.69
N SER A 824 -1.47 -29.69 13.65
CA SER A 824 -2.54 -29.60 12.65
C SER A 824 -2.49 -30.78 11.66
N GLU A 825 -1.30 -31.30 11.33
CA GLU A 825 -1.15 -32.49 10.49
C GLU A 825 -1.60 -33.78 11.19
N ALA A 826 -1.33 -33.91 12.46
CA ALA A 826 -1.89 -34.99 13.25
C ALA A 826 -3.44 -34.85 13.35
N ALA A 827 -3.93 -33.61 13.36
CA ALA A 827 -5.34 -33.30 13.37
C ALA A 827 -6.00 -33.57 12.00
N GLU A 828 -5.36 -33.21 10.87
CA GLU A 828 -5.88 -33.50 9.52
C GLU A 828 -5.81 -35.01 9.18
N GLN A 829 -4.79 -35.73 9.65
CA GLN A 829 -4.74 -37.18 9.53
C GLN A 829 -5.77 -37.85 10.45
N PHE A 830 -6.16 -37.21 11.55
CA PHE A 830 -7.10 -37.74 12.50
C PHE A 830 -8.55 -37.57 12.07
N LEU A 831 -8.90 -36.44 11.47
CA LEU A 831 -10.22 -36.10 10.93
C LEU A 831 -10.04 -35.46 9.54
N GLN A 832 -10.49 -36.16 8.49
CA GLN A 832 -10.51 -35.63 7.13
C GLN A 832 -11.97 -35.40 6.72
N LEU A 833 -12.33 -34.15 6.46
CA LEU A 833 -13.65 -33.74 5.98
C LEU A 833 -13.56 -33.48 4.45
N GLU A 834 -14.35 -34.19 3.67
CA GLU A 834 -14.44 -34.01 2.23
C GLU A 834 -15.42 -32.90 1.88
N GLN A 835 -15.39 -32.42 0.63
CA GLN A 835 -16.39 -31.49 0.11
C GLN A 835 -17.74 -32.21 -0.01
N ASN A 836 -18.84 -31.55 0.41
CA ASN A 836 -20.17 -32.10 0.25
C ASN A 836 -20.53 -32.28 -1.26
N TYR A 837 -21.31 -33.31 -1.56
CA TYR A 837 -21.80 -33.58 -2.92
C TYR A 837 -23.28 -33.95 -2.92
N PRO A 838 -24.09 -33.24 -3.77
CA PRO A 838 -23.77 -32.13 -4.65
C PRO A 838 -23.45 -30.83 -3.86
N ASN A 839 -22.63 -29.95 -4.49
CA ASN A 839 -22.40 -28.59 -4.05
C ASN A 839 -22.21 -27.70 -5.30
N PRO A 840 -23.07 -26.70 -5.58
CA PRO A 840 -24.24 -26.28 -4.77
C PRO A 840 -25.39 -27.31 -4.70
N PHE A 841 -26.28 -27.15 -3.71
CA PHE A 841 -27.47 -28.00 -3.56
C PHE A 841 -28.72 -27.21 -3.10
N SER A 842 -29.92 -27.75 -3.32
CA SER A 842 -31.19 -27.10 -2.96
C SER A 842 -31.92 -27.80 -1.79
N ALA A 843 -32.06 -29.13 -1.85
CA ALA A 843 -32.82 -29.89 -0.88
C ALA A 843 -31.96 -30.68 0.09
N GLY A 844 -30.97 -31.43 -0.41
CA GLY A 844 -30.07 -32.26 0.38
C GLY A 844 -28.72 -32.45 -0.28
N SER A 845 -27.70 -32.73 0.53
CA SER A 845 -26.33 -33.03 0.13
C SER A 845 -25.70 -34.00 1.12
N ASN A 846 -24.75 -34.78 0.67
CA ASN A 846 -23.99 -35.69 1.53
C ASN A 846 -22.62 -35.10 1.83
N ILE A 847 -22.20 -35.16 3.09
CA ILE A 847 -20.82 -34.86 3.47
C ILE A 847 -20.16 -36.13 4.00
N ARG A 848 -18.94 -36.36 3.52
CA ARG A 848 -18.13 -37.49 3.92
C ARG A 848 -16.96 -37.04 4.80
N PHE A 849 -16.67 -37.80 5.83
CA PHE A 849 -15.49 -37.61 6.64
C PHE A 849 -14.85 -38.95 7.00
N THR A 850 -13.56 -38.94 7.26
CA THR A 850 -12.76 -40.12 7.63
C THR A 850 -12.07 -39.89 8.96
N LEU A 851 -12.12 -40.89 9.85
CA LEU A 851 -11.49 -40.91 11.16
C LEU A 851 -10.37 -41.92 11.23
N ALA A 852 -9.21 -41.53 11.75
CA ALA A 852 -8.09 -42.42 12.03
C ALA A 852 -8.32 -43.32 13.26
N LYS A 853 -9.16 -42.90 14.23
CA LYS A 853 -9.56 -43.67 15.39
C LYS A 853 -11.00 -43.29 15.82
N ARG A 854 -11.64 -44.18 16.57
CA ARG A 854 -12.98 -43.94 17.15
C ARG A 854 -13.00 -42.66 17.95
N SER A 855 -13.91 -41.75 17.62
CA SER A 855 -14.03 -40.43 18.28
C SER A 855 -15.46 -39.92 18.28
N GLU A 856 -15.77 -39.09 19.24
CA GLU A 856 -16.93 -38.22 19.18
C GLU A 856 -16.70 -37.14 18.09
N VAL A 857 -17.66 -37.03 17.18
CA VAL A 857 -17.60 -36.06 16.07
C VAL A 857 -18.80 -35.15 16.18
N ILE A 858 -18.49 -33.85 16.24
CA ILE A 858 -19.49 -32.79 16.20
C ILE A 858 -19.31 -32.07 14.84
N ILE A 859 -20.37 -32.03 14.03
CA ILE A 859 -20.38 -31.26 12.78
C ILE A 859 -21.46 -30.19 12.91
N GLU A 860 -21.01 -28.95 12.89
CA GLU A 860 -21.82 -27.76 13.06
C GLU A 860 -21.88 -26.97 11.75
N MET A 861 -23.02 -26.32 11.52
CA MET A 861 -23.22 -25.42 10.37
C MET A 861 -23.28 -23.98 10.85
N TYR A 862 -22.57 -23.10 10.12
CA TYR A 862 -22.49 -21.68 10.41
C TYR A 862 -22.89 -20.85 9.20
N THR A 863 -23.46 -19.66 9.44
CA THR A 863 -23.62 -18.62 8.41
C THR A 863 -22.26 -18.10 7.94
N ALA A 864 -22.25 -17.35 6.84
CA ALA A 864 -21.05 -16.65 6.36
C ALA A 864 -20.48 -15.63 7.37
N ILE A 865 -21.29 -15.16 8.32
CA ILE A 865 -20.90 -14.25 9.39
C ILE A 865 -20.50 -14.96 10.69
N GLY A 866 -20.40 -16.32 10.68
CA GLY A 866 -19.97 -17.10 11.85
C GLY A 866 -21.06 -17.42 12.86
N GLU A 867 -22.34 -17.13 12.58
CA GLU A 867 -23.44 -17.51 13.46
C GLU A 867 -23.75 -19.01 13.30
N ARG A 868 -23.82 -19.75 14.42
CA ARG A 868 -24.14 -21.15 14.42
C ARG A 868 -25.64 -21.38 14.15
N ILE A 869 -25.94 -22.22 13.15
CA ILE A 869 -27.30 -22.50 12.70
C ILE A 869 -27.82 -23.82 13.30
N SER A 870 -27.01 -24.88 13.16
CA SER A 870 -27.45 -26.24 13.53
C SER A 870 -26.25 -27.16 13.72
N ASN A 871 -26.51 -28.32 14.40
CA ASN A 871 -25.65 -29.50 14.35
C ASN A 871 -26.11 -30.44 13.25
N ALA A 872 -25.19 -30.83 12.37
CA ALA A 872 -25.41 -31.88 11.37
C ALA A 872 -25.06 -33.28 11.90
N ALA A 873 -24.14 -33.37 12.88
CA ALA A 873 -23.82 -34.57 13.65
C ALA A 873 -23.32 -34.20 15.04
N ASP A 874 -23.61 -35.10 16.00
CA ASP A 874 -23.11 -35.04 17.38
C ASP A 874 -23.17 -36.46 17.94
N ALA A 875 -22.15 -37.28 17.63
CA ALA A 875 -22.14 -38.69 17.98
C ALA A 875 -20.72 -39.29 17.92
N PHE A 876 -20.58 -40.48 18.53
CA PHE A 876 -19.38 -41.30 18.39
C PHE A 876 -19.42 -42.10 17.07
N PHE A 877 -18.32 -42.01 16.31
CA PHE A 877 -18.10 -42.76 15.09
C PHE A 877 -16.85 -43.65 15.20
N GLU A 878 -16.93 -44.85 14.60
CA GLU A 878 -15.80 -45.78 14.54
C GLU A 878 -14.73 -45.31 13.59
N THR A 879 -13.54 -45.92 13.60
CA THR A 879 -12.46 -45.69 12.62
C THR A 879 -12.96 -45.99 11.20
N GLY A 880 -12.62 -45.10 10.25
CA GLY A 880 -13.00 -45.26 8.84
C GLY A 880 -13.79 -44.09 8.28
N SER A 881 -14.38 -44.30 7.09
CA SER A 881 -15.15 -43.26 6.39
C SER A 881 -16.62 -43.34 6.72
N HIS A 882 -17.21 -42.19 7.03
CA HIS A 882 -18.61 -42.00 7.36
C HIS A 882 -19.24 -40.96 6.45
N THR A 883 -20.55 -41.11 6.20
CA THR A 883 -21.31 -40.14 5.42
C THR A 883 -22.56 -39.75 6.21
N ILE A 884 -22.80 -38.41 6.24
CA ILE A 884 -24.03 -37.85 6.80
C ILE A 884 -24.76 -37.03 5.77
N GLU A 885 -26.07 -36.96 5.87
CA GLU A 885 -26.91 -36.15 4.98
C GLU A 885 -27.12 -34.75 5.58
N LEU A 886 -26.96 -33.75 4.75
CA LEU A 886 -27.21 -32.33 5.07
C LEU A 886 -28.53 -31.93 4.44
N SER A 887 -29.40 -31.26 5.19
CA SER A 887 -30.66 -30.71 4.69
C SER A 887 -30.50 -29.19 4.43
N GLY A 888 -30.82 -28.74 3.22
CA GLY A 888 -30.90 -27.32 2.85
C GLY A 888 -32.32 -26.73 2.90
N GLN A 889 -33.35 -27.53 3.24
CA GLN A 889 -34.76 -27.15 3.06
C GLN A 889 -35.20 -25.91 3.84
N ASN A 890 -34.65 -25.68 5.01
CA ASN A 890 -35.03 -24.58 5.90
C ASN A 890 -34.00 -23.43 5.88
N LEU A 891 -33.03 -23.48 5.00
CA LEU A 891 -31.98 -22.47 4.89
C LEU A 891 -32.21 -21.58 3.67
N SER A 892 -31.82 -20.32 3.76
CA SER A 892 -31.84 -19.39 2.64
C SER A 892 -30.77 -19.77 1.60
N ALA A 893 -30.95 -19.35 0.34
CA ALA A 893 -29.85 -19.45 -0.62
C ALA A 893 -28.64 -18.63 -0.16
N GLY A 894 -27.44 -19.19 -0.25
CA GLY A 894 -26.23 -18.55 0.21
C GLY A 894 -25.09 -19.51 0.52
N ASN A 895 -23.95 -18.94 0.97
CA ASN A 895 -22.80 -19.71 1.41
C ASN A 895 -22.87 -19.93 2.94
N TYR A 896 -22.50 -21.14 3.33
CA TYR A 896 -22.44 -21.58 4.72
C TYR A 896 -21.12 -22.33 4.96
N PHE A 897 -20.75 -22.49 6.22
CA PHE A 897 -19.57 -23.26 6.59
C PHE A 897 -19.97 -24.45 7.45
N LEU A 898 -19.45 -25.62 7.09
CA LEU A 898 -19.52 -26.83 7.92
C LEU A 898 -18.20 -26.96 8.66
N ARG A 899 -18.25 -27.04 9.96
CA ARG A 899 -17.11 -27.27 10.85
C ARG A 899 -17.26 -28.61 11.54
N ALA A 900 -16.38 -29.56 11.22
CA ALA A 900 -16.29 -30.84 11.89
C ALA A 900 -15.20 -30.79 12.96
N LYS A 901 -15.48 -31.29 14.14
CA LYS A 901 -14.57 -31.42 15.29
C LYS A 901 -14.55 -32.84 15.79
N ALA A 902 -13.35 -33.40 16.02
CA ALA A 902 -13.14 -34.69 16.65
C ALA A 902 -11.91 -34.61 17.61
N GLY A 903 -12.17 -34.52 18.91
CA GLY A 903 -11.12 -34.15 19.88
C GLY A 903 -10.55 -32.76 19.60
N ASP A 904 -9.26 -32.65 19.43
CA ASP A 904 -8.58 -31.39 19.07
C ASP A 904 -8.54 -31.16 17.56
N ALA A 905 -8.89 -32.15 16.75
CA ALA A 905 -8.90 -32.03 15.29
C ALA A 905 -10.14 -31.25 14.83
N VAL A 906 -9.93 -30.23 13.97
CA VAL A 906 -10.98 -29.42 13.36
C VAL A 906 -10.77 -29.35 11.86
N SER A 907 -11.84 -29.54 11.08
CA SER A 907 -11.83 -29.36 9.63
C SER A 907 -13.06 -28.58 9.19
N THR A 908 -12.89 -27.66 8.23
CA THR A 908 -14.00 -26.79 7.76
C THR A 908 -14.14 -26.85 6.24
N LYS A 909 -15.36 -26.85 5.76
CA LYS A 909 -15.72 -26.78 4.33
C LYS A 909 -16.80 -25.75 4.09
N MET A 910 -16.68 -25.02 3.00
CA MET A 910 -17.75 -24.13 2.53
C MET A 910 -18.76 -24.92 1.70
N ILE A 911 -20.04 -24.69 1.97
CA ILE A 911 -21.14 -25.26 1.19
C ILE A 911 -22.02 -24.15 0.63
N THR A 912 -22.61 -24.38 -0.53
CA THR A 912 -23.48 -23.40 -1.21
C THR A 912 -24.88 -23.98 -1.35
N ILE A 913 -25.88 -23.27 -0.85
CA ILE A 913 -27.29 -23.59 -1.01
C ILE A 913 -27.91 -22.72 -2.08
N VAL A 914 -28.61 -23.32 -3.01
CA VAL A 914 -29.37 -22.64 -4.07
C VAL A 914 -30.84 -22.99 -3.96
N LYS A 915 -31.73 -22.05 -4.34
CA LYS A 915 -33.19 -22.26 -4.35
C LYS A 915 -33.76 -22.08 -5.73
#